data_6e5bb21d31b061c6994fe7b2da328e89
#
_entry.id   6e5bb21d31b061c6994fe7b2da328e89
#
_cell.length_a   1.000
_cell.length_b   1.000
_cell.length_c   1.000
_cell.angle_alpha   90.00
_cell.angle_beta   90.00
_cell.angle_gamma   90.00
#
_symmetry.space_group_name_H-M   'P 1'
#
loop_
_entity.id
_entity.type
_entity.pdbx_description
1 polymer ?
#
loop_
_entity_poly.entity_id
_entity_poly.type
_entity_poly.pdbx_seq_one_letter_code
_entity_poly.pdbx_strand_id
1 'polypeptide(L)'
;MTSAPADPPVVVVVGAGPRATGLLERIAANTAAGYAGPDPAFVLHLVDPYPPGPGRIWRREQSPLLWMNSMAEDTTLFTDETVEIEGPVVPGPALHEWAGIEGRTFPDRRTQGAYLRWAYERARAALPPGVVVHEHRTRAVRLEGPREGPQSVWLADREAPLTADLVVLALGHQEAELAPEERQFTAHAAREGLTYLPPDYTADTDLRGLRAGEPVLVRGLGLAFVDLMVLLTEGRGGRWTPEGRYVPSGKEPVLYVGSRRGVPYHVKLGYRLEGELPELPRFFGPAQTSALLARPGALDFRADVWPLVAKELGWAHYHRLLTTRPRAFAVDRAAFESGYAAADPYDGSLDAFVRTAVPEAADRLDLDALDRPLAGWTARTQEEAQARLLAHIDADLDRRHDPAHSEDLAVFMALLSVYGQLMRLGDLGTWWHGFFSFLASGPPGPRLRALRGLAEAGLVRFLGADMTVRAVDGAFEARSASLPEHAVRARALVEARLPQPEAGRVRDPLLRGLFAAGAAATGDGLLAVTPQDGRVRWSDGSTHPRLFALGPHTDARGAGAFTRPRTNSPAFRQNDATARALLAGVAGLRVSGAGVARAGAGGEGAEGEGGGGGSGVVASASAPAPVPASTPASAPLPASLGASEALSAGPESGPGPARGPGSASVPTATSAVKESVR
;
A
#
# COMPACT_ATOMS: atom_id res chain seq x y z
N MET A 1 -1.56 54.33 -11.20
CA MET A 1 -1.78 53.19 -12.12
C MET A 1 -1.74 51.94 -11.26
N THR A 2 -2.87 51.39 -10.91
CA THR A 2 -2.99 50.10 -10.24
C THR A 2 -2.54 49.04 -11.26
N SER A 3 -1.43 48.35 -11.01
CA SER A 3 -0.97 47.23 -11.83
C SER A 3 -2.10 46.19 -11.86
N ALA A 4 -2.40 45.65 -13.05
CA ALA A 4 -3.34 44.55 -13.17
C ALA A 4 -2.91 43.42 -12.21
N PRO A 5 -3.86 42.76 -11.52
CA PRO A 5 -3.52 41.64 -10.64
C PRO A 5 -2.79 40.59 -11.49
N ALA A 6 -1.65 40.10 -11.00
CA ALA A 6 -0.93 39.01 -11.63
C ALA A 6 -1.84 37.78 -11.69
N ASP A 7 -1.79 37.00 -12.79
CA ASP A 7 -2.54 35.76 -12.90
C ASP A 7 -2.25 34.84 -11.70
N PRO A 8 -3.25 34.18 -11.13
CA PRO A 8 -3.05 33.30 -10.00
C PRO A 8 -2.13 32.12 -10.37
N PRO A 9 -1.24 31.68 -9.48
CA PRO A 9 -0.40 30.51 -9.71
C PRO A 9 -1.23 29.27 -10.06
N VAL A 10 -0.70 28.42 -10.92
CA VAL A 10 -1.35 27.20 -11.41
C VAL A 10 -0.65 25.97 -10.87
N VAL A 11 -1.38 25.13 -10.18
CA VAL A 11 -0.94 23.81 -9.69
C VAL A 11 -1.65 22.72 -10.47
N VAL A 12 -0.92 21.77 -11.05
CA VAL A 12 -1.48 20.61 -11.72
C VAL A 12 -1.16 19.34 -10.92
N VAL A 13 -2.19 18.59 -10.52
CA VAL A 13 -2.06 17.27 -9.90
C VAL A 13 -2.45 16.21 -10.91
N VAL A 14 -1.51 15.38 -11.31
CA VAL A 14 -1.73 14.26 -12.22
C VAL A 14 -1.99 13.00 -11.41
N GLY A 15 -3.21 12.45 -11.54
CA GLY A 15 -3.77 11.41 -10.69
C GLY A 15 -4.64 12.05 -9.59
N ALA A 16 -5.92 11.69 -9.54
CA ALA A 16 -6.89 12.21 -8.58
C ALA A 16 -7.44 11.10 -7.64
N GLY A 17 -6.68 10.02 -7.47
CA GLY A 17 -7.02 8.92 -6.56
C GLY A 17 -6.80 9.26 -5.08
N PRO A 18 -6.75 8.23 -4.19
CA PRO A 18 -6.69 8.44 -2.74
C PRO A 18 -5.48 9.26 -2.24
N ARG A 19 -4.30 9.12 -2.90
CA ARG A 19 -3.12 9.92 -2.53
C ARG A 19 -3.33 11.42 -2.80
N ALA A 20 -3.88 11.75 -3.96
CA ALA A 20 -4.22 13.13 -4.29
C ALA A 20 -5.33 13.68 -3.38
N THR A 21 -6.29 12.83 -2.96
CA THR A 21 -7.33 13.20 -2.01
C THR A 21 -6.75 13.56 -0.63
N GLY A 22 -5.83 12.74 -0.10
CA GLY A 22 -5.16 13.06 1.15
C GLY A 22 -4.25 14.30 1.05
N LEU A 23 -3.63 14.54 -0.11
CA LEU A 23 -2.90 15.77 -0.37
C LEU A 23 -3.83 16.99 -0.41
N LEU A 24 -4.98 16.89 -1.09
CA LEU A 24 -5.97 17.97 -1.18
C LEU A 24 -6.52 18.32 0.21
N GLU A 25 -6.77 17.32 1.05
CA GLU A 25 -7.20 17.53 2.43
C GLU A 25 -6.15 18.32 3.22
N ARG A 26 -4.85 17.99 3.07
CA ARG A 26 -3.76 18.75 3.69
C ARG A 26 -3.58 20.15 3.09
N ILE A 27 -3.77 20.31 1.77
CA ILE A 27 -3.78 21.64 1.13
C ILE A 27 -4.88 22.49 1.76
N ALA A 28 -6.10 21.98 1.88
CA ALA A 28 -7.21 22.73 2.47
C ALA A 28 -6.92 23.11 3.92
N ALA A 29 -6.46 22.20 4.75
CA ALA A 29 -6.13 22.42 6.15
C ALA A 29 -5.02 23.47 6.34
N ASN A 30 -3.92 23.34 5.60
CA ASN A 30 -2.77 24.26 5.69
C ASN A 30 -3.10 25.64 5.10
N THR A 31 -3.90 25.70 4.04
CA THR A 31 -4.35 26.98 3.47
C THR A 31 -5.23 27.74 4.47
N ALA A 32 -6.15 27.07 5.13
CA ALA A 32 -6.98 27.65 6.20
C ALA A 32 -6.13 28.14 7.39
N ALA A 33 -4.98 27.51 7.66
CA ALA A 33 -4.03 27.93 8.68
C ALA A 33 -3.06 29.04 8.23
N GLY A 34 -3.20 29.56 7.01
CA GLY A 34 -2.43 30.70 6.50
C GLY A 34 -1.10 30.40 5.82
N TYR A 35 -0.77 29.13 5.55
CA TYR A 35 0.50 28.75 4.90
C TYR A 35 0.66 29.31 3.47
N ALA A 36 -0.41 29.68 2.78
CA ALA A 36 -0.39 30.32 1.47
C ALA A 36 -0.58 31.85 1.53
N GLY A 37 -0.45 32.43 2.72
CA GLY A 37 -0.71 33.84 2.99
C GLY A 37 -2.17 34.13 3.36
N PRO A 38 -2.53 35.40 3.67
CA PRO A 38 -3.83 35.76 4.21
C PRO A 38 -4.99 35.56 3.22
N ASP A 39 -4.76 35.78 1.93
CA ASP A 39 -5.76 35.65 0.86
C ASP A 39 -5.25 34.71 -0.23
N PRO A 40 -5.24 33.38 0.00
CA PRO A 40 -4.71 32.44 -0.96
C PRO A 40 -5.56 32.40 -2.23
N ALA A 41 -4.93 32.65 -3.38
CA ALA A 41 -5.57 32.54 -4.69
C ALA A 41 -4.63 31.77 -5.62
N PHE A 42 -5.08 30.61 -6.09
CA PHE A 42 -4.41 29.78 -7.09
C PHE A 42 -5.42 28.85 -7.79
N VAL A 43 -5.04 28.35 -8.96
CA VAL A 43 -5.84 27.41 -9.72
C VAL A 43 -5.26 26.01 -9.53
N LEU A 44 -6.11 25.05 -9.20
CA LEU A 44 -5.77 23.64 -9.03
C LEU A 44 -6.42 22.80 -10.12
N HIS A 45 -5.63 22.22 -11.02
CA HIS A 45 -6.10 21.25 -12.00
C HIS A 45 -5.87 19.83 -11.49
N LEU A 46 -6.93 19.00 -11.45
CA LEU A 46 -6.86 17.57 -11.16
C LEU A 46 -7.05 16.80 -12.46
N VAL A 47 -6.08 15.99 -12.85
CA VAL A 47 -6.08 15.26 -14.13
C VAL A 47 -6.09 13.76 -13.86
N ASP A 48 -7.21 13.08 -14.14
CA ASP A 48 -7.34 11.62 -13.98
C ASP A 48 -8.46 11.10 -14.90
N PRO A 49 -8.28 10.00 -15.65
CA PRO A 49 -9.36 9.39 -16.42
C PRO A 49 -10.47 8.80 -15.54
N TYR A 50 -10.21 8.57 -14.24
CA TYR A 50 -11.15 8.03 -13.27
C TYR A 50 -11.70 9.13 -12.35
N PRO A 51 -12.84 8.87 -11.65
CA PRO A 51 -13.43 9.83 -10.71
C PRO A 51 -12.43 10.23 -9.61
N PRO A 52 -12.33 11.55 -9.27
CA PRO A 52 -11.56 11.98 -8.11
C PRO A 52 -12.06 11.34 -6.81
N GLY A 53 -11.11 11.01 -5.94
CA GLY A 53 -11.32 10.26 -4.71
C GLY A 53 -10.97 8.78 -4.88
N PRO A 54 -11.81 7.96 -5.48
CA PRO A 54 -11.56 6.52 -5.65
C PRO A 54 -10.46 6.19 -6.66
N GLY A 55 -10.30 6.99 -7.72
CA GLY A 55 -9.39 6.67 -8.81
C GLY A 55 -9.71 5.31 -9.47
N ARG A 56 -8.69 4.68 -10.08
CA ARG A 56 -8.84 3.41 -10.80
C ARG A 56 -9.22 2.24 -9.89
N ILE A 57 -8.52 2.07 -8.77
CA ILE A 57 -8.57 0.84 -7.95
C ILE A 57 -9.87 0.72 -7.15
N TRP A 58 -10.40 1.85 -6.67
CA TRP A 58 -11.56 1.89 -5.79
C TRP A 58 -12.83 2.36 -6.48
N ARG A 59 -12.83 2.39 -7.84
CA ARG A 59 -14.01 2.81 -8.60
C ARG A 59 -15.23 1.95 -8.26
N ARG A 60 -16.42 2.53 -8.40
CA ARG A 60 -17.69 1.86 -8.07
C ARG A 60 -18.11 0.85 -9.15
N GLU A 61 -17.62 1.04 -10.38
CA GLU A 61 -17.92 0.23 -11.57
C GLU A 61 -17.03 -1.01 -11.62
N GLN A 62 -17.08 -1.82 -10.55
CA GLN A 62 -16.39 -3.10 -10.45
C GLN A 62 -17.23 -4.11 -9.67
N SER A 63 -16.83 -5.39 -9.68
CA SER A 63 -17.56 -6.44 -9.00
C SER A 63 -17.63 -6.22 -7.47
N PRO A 64 -18.80 -6.39 -6.84
CA PRO A 64 -18.94 -6.37 -5.37
C PRO A 64 -18.23 -7.54 -4.69
N LEU A 65 -17.79 -8.55 -5.44
CA LEU A 65 -17.01 -9.67 -4.93
C LEU A 65 -15.57 -9.27 -4.58
N LEU A 66 -15.09 -8.11 -5.07
CA LEU A 66 -13.75 -7.63 -4.80
C LEU A 66 -13.73 -6.87 -3.47
N TRP A 67 -13.13 -7.48 -2.46
CA TRP A 67 -13.08 -6.93 -1.11
C TRP A 67 -11.77 -6.21 -0.83
N MET A 68 -11.81 -5.37 0.19
CA MET A 68 -10.60 -4.87 0.82
C MET A 68 -9.91 -5.99 1.61
N ASN A 69 -8.60 -5.84 1.80
CA ASN A 69 -7.82 -6.64 2.74
C ASN A 69 -7.49 -5.87 4.03
N SER A 70 -8.14 -4.72 4.24
CA SER A 70 -8.11 -3.95 5.47
C SER A 70 -9.50 -3.93 6.11
N MET A 71 -9.55 -3.98 7.44
CA MET A 71 -10.80 -3.82 8.16
C MET A 71 -11.30 -2.38 8.03
N ALA A 72 -12.60 -2.18 8.14
CA ALA A 72 -13.20 -0.86 8.04
C ALA A 72 -12.72 0.10 9.14
N GLU A 73 -12.48 -0.41 10.37
CA GLU A 73 -11.90 0.36 11.48
C GLU A 73 -10.43 0.78 11.25
N ASP A 74 -9.72 0.06 10.40
CA ASP A 74 -8.33 0.29 10.05
C ASP A 74 -8.15 1.26 8.86
N THR A 75 -9.18 2.02 8.50
CA THR A 75 -9.16 2.84 7.29
C THR A 75 -9.65 4.26 7.55
N THR A 76 -8.73 5.23 7.44
CA THR A 76 -9.03 6.67 7.45
C THR A 76 -8.14 7.45 6.49
N LEU A 77 -8.63 8.63 6.05
CA LEU A 77 -7.86 9.66 5.34
C LEU A 77 -7.57 10.88 6.21
N PHE A 78 -8.09 10.91 7.44
CA PHE A 78 -8.05 12.08 8.30
C PHE A 78 -6.99 11.94 9.38
N THR A 79 -6.36 13.06 9.70
CA THR A 79 -5.37 13.17 10.77
C THR A 79 -6.03 13.18 12.14
N ASP A 80 -5.30 12.72 13.14
CA ASP A 80 -5.67 12.76 14.55
C ASP A 80 -4.49 13.26 15.41
N GLU A 81 -4.70 13.37 16.70
CA GLU A 81 -3.72 13.91 17.67
C GLU A 81 -2.41 13.13 17.76
N THR A 82 -2.36 11.90 17.25
CA THR A 82 -1.13 11.09 17.25
C THR A 82 -0.21 11.39 16.08
N VAL A 83 -0.69 12.17 15.09
CA VAL A 83 0.07 12.44 13.88
C VAL A 83 1.01 13.62 14.09
N GLU A 84 2.31 13.35 13.99
CA GLU A 84 3.37 14.36 14.11
C GLU A 84 3.51 15.15 12.81
N ILE A 85 2.74 16.22 12.67
CA ILE A 85 2.74 17.16 11.53
C ILE A 85 2.88 18.60 12.01
N GLU A 86 3.37 19.48 11.14
CA GLU A 86 3.44 20.93 11.44
C GLU A 86 2.13 21.65 11.11
N GLY A 87 1.35 21.12 10.15
CA GLY A 87 0.04 21.64 9.81
C GLY A 87 -1.04 21.27 10.85
N PRO A 88 -2.24 21.87 10.74
CA PRO A 88 -3.30 21.60 11.69
C PRO A 88 -3.84 20.17 11.56
N VAL A 89 -4.15 19.53 12.68
CA VAL A 89 -4.89 18.28 12.73
C VAL A 89 -6.34 18.54 12.35
N VAL A 90 -6.87 17.77 11.38
CA VAL A 90 -8.27 17.85 10.94
C VAL A 90 -8.92 16.47 11.06
N PRO A 91 -9.62 16.19 12.16
CA PRO A 91 -10.23 14.89 12.39
C PRO A 91 -11.41 14.61 11.44
N GLY A 92 -11.63 13.33 11.21
CA GLY A 92 -12.77 12.86 10.44
C GLY A 92 -13.06 11.39 10.72
N PRO A 93 -14.23 10.89 10.30
CA PRO A 93 -14.64 9.52 10.59
C PRO A 93 -13.74 8.51 9.85
N ALA A 94 -13.45 7.39 10.50
CA ALA A 94 -12.95 6.20 9.83
C ALA A 94 -14.03 5.60 8.91
N LEU A 95 -13.64 4.68 8.03
CA LEU A 95 -14.58 4.08 7.08
C LEU A 95 -15.80 3.43 7.74
N HIS A 96 -15.59 2.70 8.85
CA HIS A 96 -16.69 2.03 9.55
C HIS A 96 -17.70 3.02 10.16
N GLU A 97 -17.21 4.11 10.74
CA GLU A 97 -18.05 5.18 11.30
C GLU A 97 -18.84 5.88 10.21
N TRP A 98 -18.18 6.22 9.09
CA TRP A 98 -18.82 6.85 7.95
C TRP A 98 -19.88 5.97 7.30
N ALA A 99 -19.59 4.68 7.13
CA ALA A 99 -20.48 3.72 6.47
C ALA A 99 -21.56 3.13 7.40
N GLY A 100 -21.46 3.34 8.72
CA GLY A 100 -22.36 2.74 9.72
C GLY A 100 -22.28 1.22 9.75
N ILE A 101 -21.07 0.65 9.58
CA ILE A 101 -20.83 -0.80 9.59
C ILE A 101 -19.95 -1.21 10.76
N GLU A 102 -19.96 -2.48 11.12
CA GLU A 102 -19.07 -3.02 12.13
C GLU A 102 -17.60 -2.83 11.74
N GLY A 103 -16.77 -2.32 12.68
CA GLY A 103 -15.39 -1.94 12.43
C GLY A 103 -14.50 -3.09 11.93
N ARG A 104 -14.75 -4.31 12.40
CA ARG A 104 -13.95 -5.50 12.06
C ARG A 104 -14.40 -6.21 10.78
N THR A 105 -15.27 -5.61 10.00
CA THR A 105 -15.65 -6.11 8.68
C THR A 105 -14.65 -5.73 7.60
N PHE A 106 -14.62 -6.54 6.54
CA PHE A 106 -13.85 -6.26 5.32
C PHE A 106 -14.83 -5.84 4.22
N PRO A 107 -15.05 -4.55 4.00
CA PRO A 107 -15.99 -4.07 3.00
C PRO A 107 -15.51 -4.34 1.58
N ASP A 108 -16.42 -4.29 0.62
CA ASP A 108 -16.06 -4.32 -0.78
C ASP A 108 -15.35 -3.01 -1.21
N ARG A 109 -14.66 -3.07 -2.36
CA ARG A 109 -13.91 -1.91 -2.90
C ARG A 109 -14.83 -0.77 -3.31
N ARG A 110 -16.10 -1.03 -3.60
CA ARG A 110 -17.11 -0.01 -3.96
C ARG A 110 -17.49 0.84 -2.75
N THR A 111 -17.62 0.23 -1.58
CA THR A 111 -17.84 0.92 -0.29
C THR A 111 -16.67 1.84 0.04
N GLN A 112 -15.43 1.33 -0.08
CA GLN A 112 -14.22 2.16 0.06
C GLN A 112 -14.20 3.30 -0.97
N GLY A 113 -14.59 3.03 -2.22
CA GLY A 113 -14.68 4.05 -3.26
C GLY A 113 -15.68 5.16 -2.96
N ALA A 114 -16.82 4.82 -2.36
CA ALA A 114 -17.81 5.81 -1.93
C ALA A 114 -17.27 6.70 -0.79
N TYR A 115 -16.58 6.10 0.20
CA TYR A 115 -15.90 6.85 1.26
C TYR A 115 -14.82 7.80 0.72
N LEU A 116 -13.99 7.32 -0.20
CA LEU A 116 -12.94 8.13 -0.83
C LEU A 116 -13.53 9.30 -1.65
N ARG A 117 -14.64 9.07 -2.35
CA ARG A 117 -15.34 10.13 -3.07
C ARG A 117 -15.90 11.19 -2.11
N TRP A 118 -16.52 10.76 -1.02
CA TRP A 118 -17.00 11.66 0.02
C TRP A 118 -15.84 12.45 0.67
N ALA A 119 -14.72 11.80 0.97
CA ALA A 119 -13.55 12.48 1.54
C ALA A 119 -12.97 13.53 0.59
N TYR A 120 -12.93 13.23 -0.72
CA TYR A 120 -12.54 14.19 -1.75
C TYR A 120 -13.47 15.42 -1.78
N GLU A 121 -14.78 15.19 -1.79
CA GLU A 121 -15.77 16.26 -1.82
C GLU A 121 -15.69 17.14 -0.55
N ARG A 122 -15.48 16.53 0.60
CA ARG A 122 -15.25 17.24 1.86
C ARG A 122 -13.98 18.09 1.80
N ALA A 123 -12.86 17.55 1.33
CA ALA A 123 -11.61 18.28 1.20
C ALA A 123 -11.73 19.45 0.22
N ARG A 124 -12.39 19.23 -0.94
CA ARG A 124 -12.67 20.28 -1.93
C ARG A 124 -13.53 21.40 -1.35
N ALA A 125 -14.58 21.07 -0.60
CA ALA A 125 -15.47 22.05 0.02
C ALA A 125 -14.79 22.86 1.14
N ALA A 126 -13.71 22.38 1.72
CA ALA A 126 -12.93 23.06 2.75
C ALA A 126 -11.87 24.02 2.17
N LEU A 127 -11.68 24.06 0.86
CA LEU A 127 -10.77 25.03 0.22
C LEU A 127 -11.37 26.46 0.31
N PRO A 128 -10.52 27.48 0.53
CA PRO A 128 -10.99 28.85 0.56
C PRO A 128 -11.48 29.33 -0.83
N PRO A 129 -12.35 30.35 -0.90
CA PRO A 129 -12.97 30.82 -2.14
C PRO A 129 -11.97 31.24 -3.24
N GLY A 130 -10.75 31.66 -2.86
CA GLY A 130 -9.68 32.02 -3.82
C GLY A 130 -9.04 30.84 -4.53
N VAL A 131 -9.33 29.59 -4.12
CA VAL A 131 -8.78 28.39 -4.74
C VAL A 131 -9.81 27.77 -5.68
N VAL A 132 -9.52 27.83 -6.99
CA VAL A 132 -10.41 27.31 -8.03
C VAL A 132 -9.96 25.92 -8.45
N VAL A 133 -10.84 24.91 -8.40
CA VAL A 133 -10.54 23.53 -8.77
C VAL A 133 -11.18 23.15 -10.09
N HIS A 134 -10.36 22.70 -11.06
CA HIS A 134 -10.79 22.15 -12.34
C HIS A 134 -10.50 20.65 -12.41
N GLU A 135 -11.50 19.85 -12.70
CA GLU A 135 -11.37 18.40 -12.92
C GLU A 135 -11.28 18.09 -14.42
N HIS A 136 -10.27 17.34 -14.83
CA HIS A 136 -10.05 16.89 -16.21
C HIS A 136 -10.13 15.36 -16.25
N ARG A 137 -11.15 14.84 -16.94
CA ARG A 137 -11.42 13.39 -17.08
C ARG A 137 -10.65 12.82 -18.25
N THR A 138 -9.31 12.93 -18.17
CA THR A 138 -8.37 12.55 -19.23
C THR A 138 -7.02 12.14 -18.64
N ARG A 139 -6.08 11.72 -19.47
CA ARG A 139 -4.71 11.37 -19.07
C ARG A 139 -3.74 12.50 -19.39
N ALA A 140 -2.80 12.76 -18.49
CA ALA A 140 -1.59 13.49 -18.83
C ALA A 140 -0.62 12.52 -19.53
N VAL A 141 -0.11 12.92 -20.69
CA VAL A 141 0.70 12.06 -21.54
C VAL A 141 2.14 12.54 -21.70
N ARG A 142 2.42 13.82 -21.38
CA ARG A 142 3.74 14.40 -21.48
C ARG A 142 3.86 15.58 -20.51
N LEU A 143 5.06 15.72 -19.93
CA LEU A 143 5.43 16.84 -19.05
C LEU A 143 6.76 17.37 -19.54
N GLU A 144 6.83 18.67 -19.83
CA GLU A 144 8.01 19.38 -20.32
C GLU A 144 8.08 20.77 -19.71
N GLY A 145 9.27 21.31 -19.63
CA GLY A 145 9.49 22.67 -19.18
C GLY A 145 10.91 22.90 -18.67
N PRO A 146 11.31 24.17 -18.56
CA PRO A 146 12.58 24.50 -17.94
C PRO A 146 12.51 24.24 -16.44
N ARG A 147 13.65 23.91 -15.84
CA ARG A 147 13.74 23.52 -14.44
C ARG A 147 13.18 24.58 -13.47
N GLU A 148 13.53 25.84 -13.72
CA GLU A 148 13.13 26.97 -12.88
C GLU A 148 11.86 27.70 -13.37
N GLY A 149 11.29 27.27 -14.51
CA GLY A 149 10.15 27.92 -15.15
C GLY A 149 8.85 27.11 -15.09
N PRO A 150 7.77 27.66 -15.69
CA PRO A 150 6.52 26.95 -15.82
C PRO A 150 6.67 25.65 -16.59
N GLN A 151 5.85 24.68 -16.23
CA GLN A 151 5.82 23.35 -16.83
C GLN A 151 4.62 23.23 -17.77
N SER A 152 4.79 22.55 -18.90
CA SER A 152 3.73 22.22 -19.86
C SER A 152 3.24 20.80 -19.60
N VAL A 153 2.00 20.64 -19.17
CA VAL A 153 1.35 19.34 -18.96
C VAL A 153 0.41 19.06 -20.12
N TRP A 154 0.78 18.12 -20.97
CA TRP A 154 0.01 17.73 -22.15
C TRP A 154 -1.03 16.67 -21.78
N LEU A 155 -2.28 16.93 -22.18
CA LEU A 155 -3.41 16.02 -21.96
C LEU A 155 -3.76 15.28 -23.27
N ALA A 156 -4.28 14.05 -23.12
CA ALA A 156 -4.57 13.19 -24.27
C ALA A 156 -5.72 13.69 -25.17
N ASP A 157 -6.59 14.54 -24.64
CA ASP A 157 -7.81 15.01 -25.29
C ASP A 157 -7.74 16.46 -25.80
N ARG A 158 -6.56 17.10 -25.78
CA ARG A 158 -6.39 18.47 -26.26
C ARG A 158 -5.03 18.73 -26.90
N GLU A 159 -5.01 19.72 -27.81
CA GLU A 159 -3.82 20.08 -28.56
C GLU A 159 -2.87 21.00 -27.76
N ALA A 160 -3.41 21.86 -26.91
CA ALA A 160 -2.62 22.78 -26.09
C ALA A 160 -2.37 22.22 -24.67
N PRO A 161 -1.17 22.36 -24.10
CA PRO A 161 -0.89 21.93 -22.75
C PRO A 161 -1.53 22.85 -21.70
N LEU A 162 -1.67 22.32 -20.49
CA LEU A 162 -1.87 23.15 -19.31
C LEU A 162 -0.51 23.72 -18.90
N THR A 163 -0.40 25.03 -18.76
CA THR A 163 0.78 25.67 -18.19
C THR A 163 0.67 25.64 -16.67
N ALA A 164 1.60 25.00 -16.00
CA ALA A 164 1.63 24.82 -14.55
C ALA A 164 2.85 25.48 -13.93
N ASP A 165 2.66 26.16 -12.84
CA ASP A 165 3.78 26.66 -12.02
C ASP A 165 4.35 25.56 -11.13
N LEU A 166 3.50 24.66 -10.64
CA LEU A 166 3.87 23.50 -9.83
C LEU A 166 3.13 22.26 -10.32
N VAL A 167 3.77 21.11 -10.32
CA VAL A 167 3.17 19.83 -10.73
C VAL A 167 3.36 18.78 -9.65
N VAL A 168 2.31 18.01 -9.37
CA VAL A 168 2.35 16.85 -8.47
C VAL A 168 1.94 15.60 -9.24
N LEU A 169 2.76 14.58 -9.19
CA LEU A 169 2.49 13.26 -9.76
C LEU A 169 1.96 12.32 -8.66
N ALA A 170 0.67 11.97 -8.71
CA ALA A 170 0.02 11.02 -7.81
C ALA A 170 -0.54 9.81 -8.59
N LEU A 171 0.30 9.26 -9.47
CA LEU A 171 -0.08 8.36 -10.56
C LEU A 171 -0.56 6.97 -10.09
N GLY A 172 -0.34 6.59 -8.84
CA GLY A 172 -0.70 5.26 -8.34
C GLY A 172 0.25 4.16 -8.86
N HIS A 173 -0.26 2.92 -8.90
CA HIS A 173 0.47 1.79 -9.47
C HIS A 173 0.55 1.92 -10.99
N GLN A 174 1.72 1.63 -11.54
CA GLN A 174 1.99 1.77 -12.95
C GLN A 174 1.93 0.44 -13.69
N GLU A 175 1.54 0.51 -14.96
CA GLU A 175 1.67 -0.60 -15.90
C GLU A 175 3.13 -0.69 -16.37
N ALA A 176 3.57 -1.92 -16.67
CA ALA A 176 4.88 -2.19 -17.24
C ALA A 176 4.75 -2.83 -18.62
N GLU A 177 5.72 -2.56 -19.48
CA GLU A 177 5.91 -3.34 -20.71
C GLU A 177 6.17 -4.80 -20.34
N LEU A 178 5.68 -5.71 -21.16
CA LEU A 178 5.84 -7.14 -20.89
C LEU A 178 7.31 -7.52 -20.74
N ALA A 179 7.63 -8.35 -19.76
CA ALA A 179 8.93 -8.97 -19.60
C ALA A 179 9.27 -9.89 -20.79
N PRO A 180 10.52 -10.24 -21.02
CA PRO A 180 10.89 -11.14 -22.13
C PRO A 180 10.10 -12.46 -22.11
N GLU A 181 9.96 -13.10 -20.95
CA GLU A 181 9.16 -14.31 -20.77
C GLU A 181 7.68 -14.08 -21.08
N GLU A 182 7.11 -12.96 -20.61
CA GLU A 182 5.71 -12.60 -20.83
C GLU A 182 5.43 -12.34 -22.32
N ARG A 183 6.37 -11.69 -23.03
CA ARG A 183 6.29 -11.54 -24.51
C ARG A 183 6.35 -12.88 -25.23
N GLN A 184 7.22 -13.79 -24.77
CA GLN A 184 7.32 -15.15 -25.34
C GLN A 184 6.01 -15.91 -25.16
N PHE A 185 5.40 -15.87 -23.97
CA PHE A 185 4.11 -16.50 -23.72
C PHE A 185 2.97 -15.86 -24.53
N THR A 186 2.97 -14.54 -24.66
CA THR A 186 2.00 -13.83 -25.51
C THR A 186 2.10 -14.29 -26.97
N ALA A 187 3.31 -14.33 -27.53
CA ALA A 187 3.55 -14.76 -28.90
C ALA A 187 3.19 -16.25 -29.10
N HIS A 188 3.52 -17.11 -28.12
CA HIS A 188 3.13 -18.52 -28.14
C HIS A 188 1.61 -18.69 -28.12
N ALA A 189 0.92 -17.99 -27.22
CA ALA A 189 -0.54 -18.04 -27.13
C ALA A 189 -1.21 -17.61 -28.45
N ALA A 190 -0.74 -16.52 -29.05
CA ALA A 190 -1.26 -16.04 -30.33
C ALA A 190 -1.08 -17.06 -31.46
N ARG A 191 0.08 -17.73 -31.51
CA ARG A 191 0.40 -18.73 -32.58
C ARG A 191 -0.41 -20.01 -32.42
N GLU A 192 -0.61 -20.48 -31.17
CA GLU A 192 -1.25 -21.78 -30.88
C GLU A 192 -2.74 -21.65 -30.56
N GLY A 193 -3.33 -20.45 -30.59
CA GLY A 193 -4.72 -20.22 -30.21
C GLY A 193 -5.01 -20.52 -28.74
N LEU A 194 -4.06 -20.17 -27.86
CA LEU A 194 -4.14 -20.36 -26.40
C LEU A 194 -4.55 -19.05 -25.72
N THR A 195 -4.86 -19.13 -24.43
CA THR A 195 -5.15 -17.96 -23.60
C THR A 195 -3.98 -17.67 -22.67
N TYR A 196 -3.37 -16.50 -22.79
CA TYR A 196 -2.39 -15.99 -21.84
C TYR A 196 -2.85 -14.64 -21.29
N LEU A 197 -2.96 -14.55 -19.97
CA LEU A 197 -3.27 -13.32 -19.25
C LEU A 197 -2.02 -12.88 -18.49
N PRO A 198 -1.30 -11.84 -18.98
CA PRO A 198 -0.10 -11.33 -18.31
C PRO A 198 -0.44 -10.63 -17.00
N PRO A 199 0.59 -10.22 -16.18
CA PRO A 199 0.37 -9.42 -14.98
C PRO A 199 -0.47 -8.18 -15.26
N ASP A 200 -1.58 -8.02 -14.52
CA ASP A 200 -2.51 -6.89 -14.66
C ASP A 200 -3.36 -6.74 -13.40
N TYR A 201 -4.22 -5.71 -13.39
CA TYR A 201 -5.26 -5.52 -12.39
C TYR A 201 -6.42 -6.47 -12.64
N THR A 202 -6.62 -7.44 -11.78
CA THR A 202 -7.62 -8.51 -11.95
C THR A 202 -9.03 -7.95 -12.20
N ALA A 203 -9.37 -6.78 -11.61
CA ALA A 203 -10.65 -6.12 -11.83
C ALA A 203 -10.89 -5.65 -13.28
N ASP A 204 -9.82 -5.48 -14.06
CA ASP A 204 -9.83 -4.98 -15.44
C ASP A 204 -9.57 -6.08 -16.47
N THR A 205 -9.12 -7.27 -16.00
CA THR A 205 -8.72 -8.38 -16.87
C THR A 205 -9.93 -9.05 -17.53
N ASP A 206 -9.87 -9.30 -18.84
CA ASP A 206 -10.88 -10.07 -19.55
C ASP A 206 -10.75 -11.58 -19.30
N LEU A 207 -11.61 -12.10 -18.44
CA LEU A 207 -11.62 -13.51 -18.02
C LEU A 207 -12.48 -14.43 -18.92
N ARG A 208 -13.08 -13.92 -20.03
CA ARG A 208 -13.98 -14.69 -20.91
C ARG A 208 -13.28 -15.82 -21.65
N GLY A 209 -11.97 -15.68 -21.91
CA GLY A 209 -11.15 -16.72 -22.54
C GLY A 209 -10.91 -17.96 -21.67
N LEU A 210 -11.17 -17.91 -20.36
CA LEU A 210 -11.00 -19.04 -19.45
C LEU A 210 -12.28 -19.87 -19.43
N ARG A 211 -12.26 -21.06 -20.04
CA ARG A 211 -13.45 -21.86 -20.31
C ARG A 211 -13.86 -22.75 -19.11
N ALA A 212 -15.16 -23.04 -19.04
CA ALA A 212 -15.74 -23.92 -18.02
C ALA A 212 -15.14 -25.33 -18.08
N GLY A 213 -14.79 -25.89 -16.92
CA GLY A 213 -14.25 -27.25 -16.78
C GLY A 213 -12.82 -27.44 -17.32
N GLU A 214 -12.26 -26.47 -18.05
CA GLU A 214 -10.89 -26.58 -18.56
C GLU A 214 -9.85 -26.26 -17.49
N PRO A 215 -8.67 -26.93 -17.52
CA PRO A 215 -7.57 -26.59 -16.65
C PRO A 215 -6.98 -25.22 -17.02
N VAL A 216 -6.70 -24.42 -16.00
CA VAL A 216 -6.05 -23.11 -16.09
C VAL A 216 -4.83 -23.12 -15.17
N LEU A 217 -3.65 -22.87 -15.69
CA LEU A 217 -2.45 -22.63 -14.90
C LEU A 217 -2.50 -21.21 -14.32
N VAL A 218 -2.26 -21.08 -13.01
CA VAL A 218 -2.25 -19.79 -12.33
C VAL A 218 -0.93 -19.63 -11.58
N ARG A 219 -0.15 -18.62 -11.95
CA ARG A 219 1.12 -18.31 -11.30
C ARG A 219 0.93 -17.12 -10.36
N GLY A 220 0.86 -17.42 -9.05
CA GLY A 220 0.65 -16.45 -7.96
C GLY A 220 -0.43 -16.88 -6.98
N LEU A 221 -0.20 -16.66 -5.67
CA LEU A 221 -1.09 -17.00 -4.55
C LEU A 221 -1.31 -15.81 -3.59
N GLY A 222 -1.10 -14.58 -4.10
CA GLY A 222 -1.36 -13.33 -3.38
C GLY A 222 -2.78 -12.82 -3.58
N LEU A 223 -3.00 -11.52 -3.29
CA LEU A 223 -4.34 -10.90 -3.37
C LEU A 223 -4.93 -10.90 -4.78
N ALA A 224 -4.10 -10.78 -5.83
CA ALA A 224 -4.58 -10.86 -7.22
C ALA A 224 -5.19 -12.24 -7.54
N PHE A 225 -4.63 -13.31 -6.95
CA PHE A 225 -5.22 -14.65 -7.06
C PHE A 225 -6.56 -14.75 -6.32
N VAL A 226 -6.68 -14.13 -5.14
CA VAL A 226 -7.95 -14.11 -4.38
C VAL A 226 -9.05 -13.42 -5.19
N ASP A 227 -8.74 -12.29 -5.82
CA ASP A 227 -9.66 -11.59 -6.72
C ASP A 227 -10.05 -12.46 -7.94
N LEU A 228 -9.05 -13.08 -8.59
CA LEU A 228 -9.26 -13.98 -9.72
C LEU A 228 -10.17 -15.16 -9.34
N MET A 229 -9.89 -15.77 -8.20
CA MET A 229 -10.64 -16.91 -7.67
C MET A 229 -12.13 -16.59 -7.52
N VAL A 230 -12.48 -15.49 -6.85
CA VAL A 230 -13.89 -15.14 -6.63
C VAL A 230 -14.61 -14.74 -7.91
N LEU A 231 -13.92 -14.10 -8.84
CA LEU A 231 -14.50 -13.74 -10.14
C LEU A 231 -14.76 -14.96 -11.03
N LEU A 232 -13.91 -15.99 -10.95
CA LEU A 232 -14.05 -17.23 -11.72
C LEU A 232 -15.00 -18.27 -11.09
N THR A 233 -15.39 -18.07 -9.84
CA THR A 233 -16.26 -18.97 -9.09
C THR A 233 -17.61 -18.31 -8.78
N GLU A 234 -17.73 -17.55 -7.70
CA GLU A 234 -18.96 -16.82 -7.36
C GLU A 234 -19.40 -15.87 -8.50
N GLY A 235 -18.45 -15.20 -9.16
CA GLY A 235 -18.71 -14.33 -10.32
C GLY A 235 -19.27 -15.07 -11.53
N ARG A 236 -19.15 -16.40 -11.59
CA ARG A 236 -19.76 -17.27 -12.61
C ARG A 236 -21.02 -17.98 -12.15
N GLY A 237 -21.55 -17.61 -10.95
CA GLY A 237 -22.83 -18.07 -10.44
C GLY A 237 -22.74 -19.25 -9.47
N GLY A 238 -21.54 -19.67 -9.08
CA GLY A 238 -21.36 -20.61 -7.99
C GLY A 238 -21.78 -20.02 -6.66
N ARG A 239 -22.15 -20.85 -5.69
CA ARG A 239 -22.76 -20.42 -4.43
C ARG A 239 -22.24 -21.22 -3.25
N TRP A 240 -22.30 -20.62 -2.06
CA TRP A 240 -21.99 -21.27 -0.79
C TRP A 240 -23.27 -21.74 -0.10
N THR A 241 -23.25 -22.96 0.45
CA THR A 241 -24.34 -23.42 1.34
C THR A 241 -24.18 -22.78 2.72
N PRO A 242 -25.24 -22.78 3.57
CA PRO A 242 -25.12 -22.30 4.95
C PRO A 242 -24.02 -23.01 5.77
N GLU A 243 -23.72 -24.28 5.44
CA GLU A 243 -22.66 -25.08 6.07
C GLU A 243 -21.26 -24.79 5.50
N GLY A 244 -21.14 -23.81 4.59
CA GLY A 244 -19.86 -23.39 4.02
C GLY A 244 -19.31 -24.28 2.90
N ARG A 245 -20.14 -25.15 2.30
CA ARG A 245 -19.75 -25.95 1.11
C ARG A 245 -19.99 -25.18 -0.17
N TYR A 246 -19.06 -25.25 -1.10
CA TYR A 246 -19.23 -24.64 -2.42
C TYR A 246 -20.07 -25.52 -3.34
N VAL A 247 -21.03 -24.91 -4.03
CA VAL A 247 -21.89 -25.54 -5.05
C VAL A 247 -21.54 -24.93 -6.40
N PRO A 248 -20.84 -25.65 -7.28
CA PRO A 248 -20.46 -25.17 -8.60
C PRO A 248 -21.67 -24.84 -9.47
N SER A 249 -21.53 -23.81 -10.30
CA SER A 249 -22.51 -23.47 -11.36
C SER A 249 -22.31 -24.30 -12.63
N GLY A 250 -21.18 -25.01 -12.75
CA GLY A 250 -20.74 -25.69 -13.96
C GLY A 250 -20.07 -24.76 -15.00
N LYS A 251 -19.84 -23.49 -14.65
CA LYS A 251 -19.17 -22.49 -15.51
C LYS A 251 -17.75 -22.16 -15.04
N GLU A 252 -17.31 -22.73 -13.95
CA GLU A 252 -15.98 -22.54 -13.38
C GLU A 252 -14.93 -23.33 -14.16
N PRO A 253 -13.70 -22.76 -14.36
CA PRO A 253 -12.53 -23.55 -14.74
C PRO A 253 -11.96 -24.30 -13.55
N VAL A 254 -11.02 -25.21 -13.80
CA VAL A 254 -10.20 -25.84 -12.75
C VAL A 254 -8.86 -25.13 -12.67
N LEU A 255 -8.56 -24.51 -11.53
CA LEU A 255 -7.36 -23.71 -11.32
C LEU A 255 -6.20 -24.55 -10.76
N TYR A 256 -5.12 -24.68 -11.51
CA TYR A 256 -3.87 -25.28 -11.05
C TYR A 256 -2.90 -24.17 -10.63
N VAL A 257 -2.68 -24.03 -9.33
CA VAL A 257 -2.09 -22.82 -8.75
C VAL A 257 -0.76 -23.13 -8.06
N GLY A 258 0.24 -22.33 -8.37
CA GLY A 258 1.53 -22.37 -7.70
C GLY A 258 2.17 -20.98 -7.61
N SER A 259 3.22 -20.87 -6.81
CA SER A 259 3.97 -19.63 -6.65
C SER A 259 5.40 -19.93 -6.18
N ARG A 260 6.22 -18.88 -5.99
CA ARG A 260 7.56 -19.02 -5.41
C ARG A 260 7.51 -19.65 -4.00
N ARG A 261 6.55 -19.26 -3.15
CA ARG A 261 6.36 -19.83 -1.80
C ARG A 261 5.50 -21.09 -1.79
N GLY A 262 4.64 -21.25 -2.78
CA GLY A 262 3.74 -22.39 -2.92
C GLY A 262 2.50 -22.36 -2.03
N VAL A 263 2.37 -21.36 -1.16
CA VAL A 263 1.26 -21.17 -0.23
C VAL A 263 0.63 -19.79 -0.42
N PRO A 264 -0.65 -19.60 -0.04
CA PRO A 264 -1.28 -18.28 -0.03
C PRO A 264 -0.60 -17.35 0.99
N TYR A 265 -0.83 -16.04 0.85
CA TYR A 265 -0.44 -15.08 1.87
C TYR A 265 -1.15 -15.40 3.19
N HIS A 266 -0.45 -15.16 4.30
CA HIS A 266 -1.01 -15.35 5.63
C HIS A 266 -2.30 -14.54 5.82
N VAL A 267 -3.32 -15.18 6.37
CA VAL A 267 -4.63 -14.56 6.58
C VAL A 267 -4.54 -13.35 7.52
N LYS A 268 -5.43 -12.38 7.36
CA LYS A 268 -5.55 -11.26 8.31
C LYS A 268 -5.92 -11.76 9.71
N LEU A 269 -5.30 -11.15 10.71
CA LEU A 269 -5.54 -11.45 12.12
C LEU A 269 -6.99 -11.16 12.52
N GLY A 270 -7.65 -12.14 13.12
CA GLY A 270 -9.06 -12.08 13.48
C GLY A 270 -9.35 -11.66 14.93
N TYR A 271 -8.34 -11.28 15.72
CA TYR A 271 -8.48 -10.87 17.12
C TYR A 271 -7.63 -9.62 17.44
N ARG A 272 -7.83 -9.04 18.60
CA ARG A 272 -7.00 -7.97 19.17
C ARG A 272 -6.04 -8.56 20.19
N LEU A 273 -4.85 -7.97 20.33
CA LEU A 273 -3.92 -8.36 21.39
C LEU A 273 -4.45 -7.83 22.73
N GLU A 274 -4.63 -8.74 23.68
CA GLU A 274 -5.07 -8.45 25.04
C GLU A 274 -3.92 -8.62 26.02
N GLY A 275 -3.95 -7.90 27.13
CA GLY A 275 -2.95 -7.96 28.18
C GLY A 275 -1.68 -7.16 27.87
N GLU A 276 -0.55 -7.60 28.41
CA GLU A 276 0.73 -6.89 28.29
C GLU A 276 1.24 -6.89 26.84
N LEU A 277 1.50 -5.69 26.32
CA LEU A 277 2.03 -5.49 24.97
C LEU A 277 3.56 -5.45 25.01
N PRO A 278 4.25 -5.98 23.99
CA PRO A 278 5.69 -5.79 23.84
C PRO A 278 5.99 -4.30 23.62
N GLU A 279 7.00 -3.80 24.33
CA GLU A 279 7.54 -2.46 24.05
C GLU A 279 8.22 -2.48 22.67
N LEU A 280 7.74 -1.68 21.74
CA LEU A 280 8.23 -1.60 20.35
C LEU A 280 8.37 -0.13 19.92
N PRO A 281 9.49 0.25 19.24
CA PRO A 281 10.67 -0.57 18.96
C PRO A 281 11.61 -0.68 20.16
N ARG A 282 12.20 -1.85 20.38
CA ARG A 282 13.19 -2.08 21.43
C ARG A 282 14.61 -2.27 20.90
N PHE A 283 14.79 -3.06 19.85
CA PHE A 283 16.10 -3.40 19.27
C PHE A 283 16.34 -2.81 17.90
N PHE A 284 15.29 -2.33 17.22
CA PHE A 284 15.38 -1.65 15.93
C PHE A 284 14.57 -0.35 15.93
N GLY A 285 15.06 0.63 16.66
CA GLY A 285 14.45 1.96 16.79
C GLY A 285 15.23 3.07 16.09
N PRO A 286 14.89 4.34 16.39
CA PRO A 286 15.53 5.51 15.79
C PRO A 286 17.06 5.56 15.98
N ALA A 287 17.57 5.10 17.13
CA ALA A 287 19.00 5.08 17.44
C ALA A 287 19.77 4.12 16.51
N GLN A 288 19.26 2.88 16.34
CA GLN A 288 19.87 1.89 15.46
C GLN A 288 19.80 2.34 14.00
N THR A 289 18.67 2.90 13.57
CA THR A 289 18.51 3.45 12.21
C THR A 289 19.51 4.58 11.96
N SER A 290 19.68 5.49 12.91
CA SER A 290 20.65 6.58 12.80
C SER A 290 22.10 6.08 12.76
N ALA A 291 22.42 5.05 13.55
CA ALA A 291 23.73 4.40 13.53
C ALA A 291 24.02 3.72 12.18
N LEU A 292 23.05 3.06 11.59
CA LEU A 292 23.17 2.46 10.25
C LEU A 292 23.41 3.53 9.18
N LEU A 293 22.64 4.64 9.20
CA LEU A 293 22.79 5.75 8.26
C LEU A 293 24.13 6.47 8.39
N ALA A 294 24.76 6.44 9.56
CA ALA A 294 26.08 7.04 9.79
C ALA A 294 27.26 6.14 9.32
N ARG A 295 26.99 4.89 8.95
CA ARG A 295 28.04 3.96 8.45
C ARG A 295 28.50 4.41 7.06
N PRO A 296 29.81 4.35 6.77
CA PRO A 296 30.34 4.63 5.44
C PRO A 296 29.96 3.49 4.46
N GLY A 297 29.58 3.86 3.24
CA GLY A 297 29.26 2.91 2.17
C GLY A 297 27.77 2.55 2.07
N ALA A 298 27.43 1.73 1.09
CA ALA A 298 26.08 1.21 0.91
C ALA A 298 25.78 0.10 1.94
N LEU A 299 24.59 0.12 2.50
CA LEU A 299 24.12 -0.92 3.41
C LEU A 299 23.71 -2.17 2.62
N ASP A 300 24.15 -3.34 3.07
CA ASP A 300 23.57 -4.62 2.68
C ASP A 300 22.40 -4.94 3.61
N PHE A 301 21.18 -5.01 3.05
CA PHE A 301 19.99 -5.24 3.86
C PHE A 301 20.06 -6.55 4.66
N ARG A 302 20.55 -7.64 4.05
CA ARG A 302 20.60 -8.96 4.70
C ARG A 302 21.70 -9.07 5.74
N ALA A 303 22.84 -8.45 5.49
CA ALA A 303 23.98 -8.51 6.40
C ALA A 303 23.92 -7.44 7.50
N ASP A 304 23.50 -6.22 7.18
CA ASP A 304 23.60 -5.08 8.10
C ASP A 304 22.29 -4.77 8.85
N VAL A 305 21.13 -4.96 8.20
CA VAL A 305 19.83 -4.50 8.71
C VAL A 305 18.98 -5.65 9.24
N TRP A 306 18.90 -6.74 8.47
CA TRP A 306 18.03 -7.87 8.78
C TRP A 306 18.28 -8.50 10.16
N PRO A 307 19.51 -8.68 10.66
CA PRO A 307 19.72 -9.25 11.98
C PRO A 307 19.08 -8.44 13.12
N LEU A 308 19.10 -7.10 13.03
CA LEU A 308 18.43 -6.21 13.99
C LEU A 308 16.90 -6.31 13.88
N VAL A 309 16.38 -6.35 12.65
CA VAL A 309 14.95 -6.54 12.40
C VAL A 309 14.49 -7.90 12.94
N ALA A 310 15.24 -8.98 12.66
CA ALA A 310 14.94 -10.32 13.18
C ALA A 310 14.93 -10.36 14.70
N LYS A 311 15.89 -9.68 15.35
CA LYS A 311 15.92 -9.55 16.82
C LYS A 311 14.69 -8.80 17.35
N GLU A 312 14.22 -7.76 16.67
CA GLU A 312 12.99 -7.05 17.04
C GLU A 312 11.74 -7.93 16.92
N LEU A 313 11.60 -8.66 15.79
CA LEU A 313 10.49 -9.59 15.58
C LEU A 313 10.49 -10.72 16.61
N GLY A 314 11.68 -11.28 16.87
CA GLY A 314 11.89 -12.31 17.90
C GLY A 314 11.54 -11.80 19.30
N TRP A 315 11.91 -10.57 19.64
CA TRP A 315 11.55 -9.96 20.91
C TRP A 315 10.02 -9.93 21.12
N ALA A 316 9.27 -9.45 20.11
CA ALA A 316 7.83 -9.40 20.19
C ALA A 316 7.19 -10.79 20.40
N HIS A 317 7.67 -11.79 19.67
CA HIS A 317 7.27 -13.19 19.81
C HIS A 317 7.54 -13.72 21.24
N TYR A 318 8.78 -13.62 21.70
CA TYR A 318 9.17 -14.20 23.00
C TYR A 318 8.58 -13.42 24.19
N HIS A 319 8.46 -12.11 24.10
CA HIS A 319 7.77 -11.33 25.11
C HIS A 319 6.33 -11.81 25.30
N ARG A 320 5.63 -12.07 24.16
CA ARG A 320 4.27 -12.58 24.24
C ARG A 320 4.22 -14.01 24.77
N LEU A 321 5.12 -14.85 24.32
CA LEU A 321 5.25 -16.22 24.80
C LEU A 321 5.52 -16.29 26.33
N LEU A 322 6.37 -15.40 26.86
CA LEU A 322 6.61 -15.27 28.31
C LEU A 322 5.35 -14.95 29.09
N THR A 323 4.47 -14.14 28.51
CA THR A 323 3.20 -13.73 29.17
C THR A 323 2.14 -14.82 29.11
N THR A 324 2.04 -15.52 27.97
CA THR A 324 0.98 -16.52 27.72
C THR A 324 1.37 -17.93 28.13
N ARG A 325 2.63 -18.31 27.92
CA ARG A 325 3.18 -19.66 28.16
C ARG A 325 4.56 -19.63 28.84
N PRO A 326 4.68 -19.08 30.07
CA PRO A 326 6.00 -18.95 30.74
C PRO A 326 6.73 -20.28 30.93
N ARG A 327 6.00 -21.40 30.96
CA ARG A 327 6.59 -22.75 31.05
C ARG A 327 7.35 -23.20 29.79
N ALA A 328 7.21 -22.48 28.69
CA ALA A 328 8.01 -22.73 27.48
C ALA A 328 9.50 -22.36 27.65
N PHE A 329 9.83 -21.65 28.74
CA PHE A 329 11.17 -21.17 29.01
C PHE A 329 11.89 -22.00 30.09
N ALA A 330 13.16 -22.31 29.85
CA ALA A 330 14.06 -22.93 30.81
C ALA A 330 14.65 -21.95 31.83
N VAL A 331 14.42 -20.66 31.65
CA VAL A 331 14.90 -19.56 32.49
C VAL A 331 13.73 -18.67 32.91
N ASP A 332 13.89 -17.90 33.99
CA ASP A 332 12.87 -16.93 34.38
C ASP A 332 12.83 -15.70 33.43
N ARG A 333 11.79 -14.89 33.57
CA ARG A 333 11.57 -13.73 32.72
C ARG A 333 12.74 -12.74 32.74
N ALA A 334 13.27 -12.41 33.92
CA ALA A 334 14.36 -11.44 34.06
C ALA A 334 15.66 -11.94 33.41
N ALA A 335 15.97 -13.22 33.61
CA ALA A 335 17.12 -13.86 32.98
C ALA A 335 16.97 -13.92 31.46
N PHE A 336 15.74 -14.20 30.95
CA PHE A 336 15.47 -14.18 29.51
C PHE A 336 15.64 -12.78 28.93
N GLU A 337 14.98 -11.78 29.50
CA GLU A 337 15.03 -10.40 29.02
C GLU A 337 16.47 -9.85 28.99
N SER A 338 17.23 -10.09 30.06
CA SER A 338 18.63 -9.67 30.16
C SER A 338 19.53 -10.40 29.14
N GLY A 339 19.41 -11.72 29.04
CA GLY A 339 20.21 -12.52 28.10
C GLY A 339 19.87 -12.21 26.65
N TYR A 340 18.58 -12.06 26.32
CA TYR A 340 18.14 -11.67 24.98
C TYR A 340 18.66 -10.28 24.58
N ALA A 341 18.61 -9.32 25.50
CA ALA A 341 19.13 -7.98 25.25
C ALA A 341 20.64 -7.97 25.00
N ALA A 342 21.39 -8.74 25.80
CA ALA A 342 22.85 -8.82 25.71
C ALA A 342 23.36 -9.59 24.48
N ALA A 343 22.59 -10.56 23.96
CA ALA A 343 23.01 -11.39 22.85
C ALA A 343 23.14 -10.59 21.54
N ASP A 344 24.23 -10.79 20.80
CA ASP A 344 24.49 -10.11 19.53
C ASP A 344 23.73 -10.82 18.39
N PRO A 345 22.96 -10.07 17.56
CA PRO A 345 22.25 -10.67 16.42
C PRO A 345 23.16 -11.03 15.24
N TYR A 346 24.45 -10.65 15.25
CA TYR A 346 25.36 -10.84 14.12
C TYR A 346 26.32 -12.02 14.27
N ASP A 347 26.59 -12.47 15.50
CA ASP A 347 27.65 -13.48 15.78
C ASP A 347 27.12 -14.89 16.12
N GLY A 348 25.77 -15.07 16.05
CA GLY A 348 25.10 -16.32 16.38
C GLY A 348 24.82 -16.53 17.87
N SER A 349 25.27 -15.62 18.76
CA SER A 349 25.01 -15.70 20.20
C SER A 349 23.53 -15.60 20.55
N LEU A 350 22.76 -14.81 19.78
CA LEU A 350 21.31 -14.70 19.94
C LEU A 350 20.61 -16.06 19.69
N ASP A 351 20.95 -16.75 18.61
CA ASP A 351 20.38 -18.05 18.29
C ASP A 351 20.76 -19.12 19.31
N ALA A 352 22.01 -19.10 19.79
CA ALA A 352 22.49 -20.02 20.82
C ALA A 352 21.75 -19.78 22.15
N PHE A 353 21.56 -18.50 22.55
CA PHE A 353 20.80 -18.13 23.72
C PHE A 353 19.34 -18.59 23.62
N VAL A 354 18.66 -18.29 22.51
CA VAL A 354 17.26 -18.68 22.29
C VAL A 354 17.09 -20.20 22.34
N ARG A 355 17.98 -20.99 21.70
CA ARG A 355 17.90 -22.45 21.78
C ARG A 355 18.03 -22.99 23.19
N THR A 356 18.82 -22.34 24.04
CA THR A 356 18.97 -22.72 25.44
C THR A 356 17.78 -22.29 26.28
N ALA A 357 17.32 -21.05 26.10
CA ALA A 357 16.26 -20.45 26.91
C ALA A 357 14.86 -20.97 26.54
N VAL A 358 14.63 -21.35 25.27
CA VAL A 358 13.39 -21.92 24.73
C VAL A 358 13.70 -23.29 24.13
N PRO A 359 13.68 -24.38 24.93
CA PRO A 359 14.14 -25.71 24.48
C PRO A 359 13.32 -26.30 23.33
N GLU A 360 12.00 -26.12 23.38
CA GLU A 360 11.11 -26.68 22.37
C GLU A 360 11.19 -25.91 21.05
N ALA A 361 11.49 -26.63 19.95
CA ALA A 361 11.62 -26.01 18.63
C ALA A 361 10.31 -25.35 18.14
N ALA A 362 9.17 -25.92 18.51
CA ALA A 362 7.85 -25.41 18.12
C ALA A 362 7.51 -24.05 18.77
N ASP A 363 8.18 -23.69 19.88
CA ASP A 363 7.99 -22.42 20.57
C ASP A 363 8.99 -21.34 20.11
N ARG A 364 9.95 -21.71 19.23
CA ARG A 364 10.91 -20.76 18.67
C ARG A 364 10.40 -20.16 17.36
N LEU A 365 10.61 -18.85 17.20
CA LEU A 365 10.30 -18.14 15.96
C LEU A 365 11.32 -18.54 14.88
N ASP A 366 10.85 -19.18 13.82
CA ASP A 366 11.61 -19.51 12.63
C ASP A 366 11.17 -18.63 11.45
N LEU A 367 11.91 -17.54 11.21
CA LEU A 367 11.60 -16.57 10.17
C LEU A 367 11.84 -17.11 8.76
N ASP A 368 12.75 -18.07 8.58
CA ASP A 368 12.99 -18.71 7.28
C ASP A 368 11.84 -19.67 6.93
N ALA A 369 11.38 -20.47 7.89
CA ALA A 369 10.19 -21.29 7.72
C ALA A 369 8.92 -20.46 7.49
N LEU A 370 8.80 -19.27 8.12
CA LEU A 370 7.71 -18.33 7.84
C LEU A 370 7.77 -17.78 6.41
N ASP A 371 8.97 -17.44 5.89
CA ASP A 371 9.10 -16.95 4.50
C ASP A 371 8.91 -18.06 3.47
N ARG A 372 9.38 -19.28 3.77
CA ARG A 372 9.41 -20.40 2.81
C ARG A 372 8.85 -21.70 3.44
N PRO A 373 7.52 -21.78 3.72
CA PRO A 373 6.94 -22.90 4.47
C PRO A 373 7.05 -24.28 3.80
N LEU A 374 7.33 -24.31 2.49
CA LEU A 374 7.52 -25.53 1.71
C LEU A 374 8.99 -25.74 1.27
N ALA A 375 9.95 -25.03 1.89
CA ALA A 375 11.36 -25.21 1.55
C ALA A 375 11.81 -26.67 1.78
N GLY A 376 12.37 -27.30 0.73
CA GLY A 376 12.84 -28.68 0.80
C GLY A 376 11.77 -29.76 0.89
N TRP A 377 10.48 -29.39 0.95
CA TRP A 377 9.38 -30.34 0.97
C TRP A 377 8.95 -30.77 -0.44
N THR A 378 8.72 -32.07 -0.63
CA THR A 378 8.23 -32.63 -1.88
C THR A 378 7.10 -33.62 -1.65
N ALA A 379 6.15 -33.69 -2.56
CA ALA A 379 5.08 -34.67 -2.63
C ALA A 379 5.30 -35.63 -3.82
N ARG A 380 4.83 -36.85 -3.69
CA ARG A 380 4.83 -37.85 -4.77
C ARG A 380 3.58 -37.75 -5.64
N THR A 381 2.47 -37.30 -5.08
CA THR A 381 1.20 -37.20 -5.79
C THR A 381 0.56 -35.82 -5.60
N GLN A 382 -0.37 -35.48 -6.50
CA GLN A 382 -1.18 -34.26 -6.41
C GLN A 382 -2.05 -34.25 -5.14
N GLU A 383 -2.55 -35.40 -4.72
CA GLU A 383 -3.39 -35.56 -3.53
C GLU A 383 -2.60 -35.29 -2.25
N GLU A 384 -1.34 -35.76 -2.18
CA GLU A 384 -0.45 -35.46 -1.07
C GLU A 384 -0.14 -33.96 -0.98
N ALA A 385 0.13 -33.32 -2.12
CA ALA A 385 0.32 -31.87 -2.17
C ALA A 385 -0.95 -31.12 -1.74
N GLN A 386 -2.12 -31.53 -2.22
CA GLN A 386 -3.41 -30.94 -1.86
C GLN A 386 -3.65 -31.02 -0.35
N ALA A 387 -3.47 -32.20 0.25
CA ALA A 387 -3.65 -32.42 1.68
C ALA A 387 -2.69 -31.54 2.52
N ARG A 388 -1.41 -31.44 2.12
CA ARG A 388 -0.43 -30.59 2.80
C ARG A 388 -0.82 -29.11 2.77
N LEU A 389 -1.29 -28.62 1.62
CA LEU A 389 -1.68 -27.22 1.46
C LEU A 389 -2.97 -26.90 2.21
N LEU A 390 -3.95 -27.81 2.22
CA LEU A 390 -5.15 -27.66 3.04
C LEU A 390 -4.81 -27.59 4.53
N ALA A 391 -3.94 -28.49 5.01
CA ALA A 391 -3.47 -28.46 6.40
C ALA A 391 -2.72 -27.17 6.74
N HIS A 392 -1.93 -26.61 5.79
CA HIS A 392 -1.26 -25.31 5.98
C HIS A 392 -2.30 -24.18 6.09
N ILE A 393 -3.33 -24.16 5.25
CA ILE A 393 -4.40 -23.16 5.28
C ILE A 393 -5.19 -23.25 6.60
N ASP A 394 -5.51 -24.46 7.07
CA ASP A 394 -6.20 -24.67 8.33
C ASP A 394 -5.37 -24.17 9.51
N ALA A 395 -4.09 -24.53 9.56
CA ALA A 395 -3.17 -24.08 10.60
C ALA A 395 -3.00 -22.55 10.61
N ASP A 396 -2.95 -21.88 9.43
CA ASP A 396 -2.87 -20.42 9.35
C ASP A 396 -4.16 -19.73 9.82
N LEU A 397 -5.32 -20.29 9.44
CA LEU A 397 -6.62 -19.81 9.93
C LEU A 397 -6.74 -19.94 11.46
N ASP A 398 -6.35 -21.07 12.01
CA ASP A 398 -6.41 -21.33 13.45
C ASP A 398 -5.50 -20.37 14.21
N ARG A 399 -4.21 -20.33 13.85
CA ARG A 399 -3.23 -19.46 14.52
C ARG A 399 -3.60 -17.99 14.48
N ARG A 400 -4.19 -17.53 13.38
CA ARG A 400 -4.49 -16.11 13.20
C ARG A 400 -5.90 -15.69 13.59
N HIS A 401 -6.74 -16.63 14.07
CA HIS A 401 -8.07 -16.34 14.61
C HIS A 401 -8.25 -16.80 16.06
N ASP A 402 -7.32 -17.58 16.61
CA ASP A 402 -7.31 -17.97 18.01
C ASP A 402 -6.33 -17.12 18.84
N PRO A 403 -6.81 -16.34 19.82
CA PRO A 403 -5.96 -15.54 20.73
C PRO A 403 -4.90 -16.35 21.48
N ALA A 404 -5.06 -17.68 21.61
CA ALA A 404 -4.05 -18.57 22.17
C ALA A 404 -2.70 -18.53 21.40
N HIS A 405 -2.73 -18.12 20.14
CA HIS A 405 -1.55 -17.90 19.29
C HIS A 405 -1.21 -16.42 19.11
N SER A 406 -1.35 -15.63 20.16
CA SER A 406 -1.18 -14.18 20.11
C SER A 406 0.25 -13.71 19.83
N GLU A 407 1.24 -14.62 19.86
CA GLU A 407 2.60 -14.38 19.38
C GLU A 407 2.62 -13.94 17.90
N ASP A 408 1.75 -14.48 17.04
CA ASP A 408 1.65 -14.08 15.64
C ASP A 408 1.19 -12.61 15.49
N LEU A 409 0.28 -12.15 16.35
CA LEU A 409 -0.12 -10.74 16.37
C LEU A 409 0.99 -9.84 16.91
N ALA A 410 1.75 -10.29 17.91
CA ALA A 410 2.89 -9.55 18.43
C ALA A 410 3.98 -9.37 17.36
N VAL A 411 4.30 -10.42 16.60
CA VAL A 411 5.21 -10.33 15.44
C VAL A 411 4.66 -9.38 14.37
N PHE A 412 3.37 -9.40 14.09
CA PHE A 412 2.74 -8.47 13.16
C PHE A 412 2.87 -7.00 13.62
N MET A 413 2.69 -6.73 14.92
CA MET A 413 2.90 -5.38 15.48
C MET A 413 4.36 -4.95 15.35
N ALA A 414 5.31 -5.85 15.61
CA ALA A 414 6.72 -5.57 15.39
C ALA A 414 7.04 -5.30 13.91
N LEU A 415 6.44 -6.04 12.98
CA LEU A 415 6.57 -5.76 11.53
C LEU A 415 6.12 -4.34 11.17
N LEU A 416 5.03 -3.85 11.76
CA LEU A 416 4.58 -2.48 11.55
C LEU A 416 5.53 -1.45 12.17
N SER A 417 6.05 -1.72 13.37
CA SER A 417 7.02 -0.87 14.07
C SER A 417 8.32 -0.73 13.27
N VAL A 418 8.93 -1.85 12.88
CA VAL A 418 10.18 -1.82 12.11
C VAL A 418 10.00 -1.21 10.72
N TYR A 419 8.82 -1.36 10.11
CA TYR A 419 8.55 -0.78 8.79
C TYR A 419 8.73 0.74 8.80
N GLY A 420 8.24 1.42 9.82
CA GLY A 420 8.42 2.86 9.99
C GLY A 420 9.90 3.29 10.08
N GLN A 421 10.74 2.47 10.70
CA GLN A 421 12.19 2.72 10.79
C GLN A 421 12.91 2.39 9.48
N LEU A 422 12.54 1.30 8.84
CA LEU A 422 13.14 0.87 7.57
C LEU A 422 12.92 1.89 6.45
N MET A 423 11.78 2.58 6.44
CA MET A 423 11.51 3.65 5.46
C MET A 423 12.51 4.81 5.52
N ARG A 424 13.24 4.97 6.63
CA ARG A 424 14.30 5.98 6.77
C ARG A 424 15.62 5.56 6.11
N LEU A 425 15.82 4.27 5.87
CA LEU A 425 17.04 3.71 5.25
C LEU A 425 17.02 3.80 3.71
N GLY A 426 15.87 4.10 3.10
CA GLY A 426 15.71 4.20 1.65
C GLY A 426 15.37 2.85 1.00
N ASP A 427 16.09 2.47 -0.05
CA ASP A 427 15.83 1.23 -0.78
C ASP A 427 16.14 -0.02 0.06
N LEU A 428 15.12 -0.83 0.30
CA LEU A 428 15.17 -2.05 1.12
C LEU A 428 15.26 -3.33 0.28
N GLY A 429 15.25 -3.20 -1.03
CA GLY A 429 15.21 -4.32 -1.96
C GLY A 429 13.86 -5.06 -2.00
N THR A 430 13.70 -5.87 -3.03
CA THR A 430 12.43 -6.56 -3.34
C THR A 430 12.08 -7.66 -2.35
N TRP A 431 13.09 -8.29 -1.71
CA TRP A 431 12.86 -9.38 -0.76
C TRP A 431 12.06 -8.92 0.45
N TRP A 432 12.45 -7.79 1.09
CA TRP A 432 11.75 -7.26 2.26
C TRP A 432 10.28 -6.95 1.97
N HIS A 433 10.02 -6.24 0.87
CA HIS A 433 8.64 -5.91 0.49
C HIS A 433 7.80 -7.17 0.22
N GLY A 434 8.41 -8.19 -0.37
CA GLY A 434 7.78 -9.50 -0.57
C GLY A 434 7.51 -10.25 0.73
N PHE A 435 8.44 -10.21 1.69
CA PHE A 435 8.30 -10.81 3.02
C PHE A 435 7.22 -10.10 3.84
N PHE A 436 7.30 -8.77 3.92
CA PHE A 436 6.31 -7.96 4.62
C PHE A 436 4.89 -8.17 4.06
N SER A 437 4.74 -8.11 2.73
CA SER A 437 3.43 -8.32 2.10
C SER A 437 2.87 -9.72 2.36
N PHE A 438 3.72 -10.73 2.35
CA PHE A 438 3.33 -12.12 2.62
C PHE A 438 2.76 -12.29 4.03
N LEU A 439 3.39 -11.69 5.05
CA LEU A 439 2.97 -11.79 6.44
C LEU A 439 1.85 -10.82 6.84
N ALA A 440 1.86 -9.60 6.26
CA ALA A 440 1.04 -8.49 6.74
C ALA A 440 -0.12 -8.10 5.80
N SER A 441 -0.03 -8.44 4.50
CA SER A 441 -0.99 -7.97 3.50
C SER A 441 -1.87 -9.08 2.92
N GLY A 442 -2.16 -10.11 3.69
CA GLY A 442 -2.94 -11.25 3.23
C GLY A 442 -4.46 -11.01 3.14
N PRO A 443 -5.19 -12.04 2.73
CA PRO A 443 -6.64 -11.97 2.53
C PRO A 443 -7.41 -11.95 3.86
N PRO A 444 -8.68 -11.50 3.83
CA PRO A 444 -9.63 -11.74 4.93
C PRO A 444 -9.85 -13.23 5.20
N GLY A 445 -10.12 -13.58 6.47
CA GLY A 445 -10.39 -14.98 6.87
C GLY A 445 -11.45 -15.68 6.02
N PRO A 446 -12.62 -15.06 5.72
CA PRO A 446 -13.61 -15.66 4.85
C PRO A 446 -13.08 -16.01 3.44
N ARG A 447 -12.13 -15.23 2.89
CA ARG A 447 -11.53 -15.51 1.58
C ARG A 447 -10.59 -16.71 1.60
N LEU A 448 -9.85 -16.90 2.69
CA LEU A 448 -9.00 -18.09 2.84
C LEU A 448 -9.85 -19.36 3.11
N ARG A 449 -10.94 -19.23 3.87
CA ARG A 449 -11.95 -20.33 4.00
C ARG A 449 -12.60 -20.67 2.65
N ALA A 450 -12.90 -19.66 1.83
CA ALA A 450 -13.41 -19.88 0.48
C ALA A 450 -12.39 -20.64 -0.39
N LEU A 451 -11.11 -20.27 -0.36
CA LEU A 451 -10.06 -20.99 -1.07
C LEU A 451 -10.01 -22.48 -0.64
N ARG A 452 -10.07 -22.72 0.66
CA ARG A 452 -10.13 -24.08 1.22
C ARG A 452 -11.32 -24.88 0.67
N GLY A 453 -12.53 -24.32 0.72
CA GLY A 453 -13.73 -24.98 0.22
C GLY A 453 -13.74 -25.21 -1.30
N LEU A 454 -13.14 -24.30 -2.09
CA LEU A 454 -12.96 -24.50 -3.54
C LEU A 454 -11.94 -25.60 -3.84
N ALA A 455 -10.91 -25.73 -3.01
CA ALA A 455 -9.94 -26.82 -3.12
C ALA A 455 -10.57 -28.18 -2.79
N GLU A 456 -11.45 -28.26 -1.79
CA GLU A 456 -12.26 -29.44 -1.46
C GLU A 456 -13.26 -29.78 -2.57
N ALA A 457 -13.84 -28.76 -3.22
CA ALA A 457 -14.73 -28.95 -4.37
C ALA A 457 -13.99 -29.35 -5.67
N GLY A 458 -12.65 -29.46 -5.64
CA GLY A 458 -11.82 -29.85 -6.78
C GLY A 458 -11.62 -28.76 -7.82
N LEU A 459 -12.05 -27.52 -7.56
CA LEU A 459 -11.89 -26.38 -8.45
C LEU A 459 -10.53 -25.68 -8.31
N VAL A 460 -9.82 -25.88 -7.20
CA VAL A 460 -8.45 -25.41 -6.98
C VAL A 460 -7.55 -26.58 -6.64
N ARG A 461 -6.46 -26.73 -7.39
CA ARG A 461 -5.43 -27.73 -7.23
C ARG A 461 -4.08 -27.06 -7.04
N PHE A 462 -3.43 -27.34 -5.92
CA PHE A 462 -2.15 -26.69 -5.57
C PHE A 462 -0.98 -27.43 -6.20
N LEU A 463 -0.12 -26.69 -6.87
CA LEU A 463 1.14 -27.19 -7.43
C LEU A 463 2.31 -27.01 -6.46
N GLY A 464 2.19 -26.10 -5.48
CA GLY A 464 3.23 -25.86 -4.46
C GLY A 464 4.26 -24.82 -4.86
N ALA A 465 5.48 -24.98 -4.31
CA ALA A 465 6.55 -23.98 -4.36
C ALA A 465 7.38 -24.03 -5.66
N ASP A 466 7.97 -22.87 -5.95
CA ASP A 466 8.89 -22.65 -7.08
C ASP A 466 8.32 -23.12 -8.42
N MET A 467 7.05 -22.77 -8.65
CA MET A 467 6.35 -23.08 -9.91
C MET A 467 7.05 -22.42 -11.09
N THR A 468 7.38 -23.23 -12.08
CA THR A 468 7.90 -22.83 -13.38
C THR A 468 6.90 -23.15 -14.48
N VAL A 469 6.87 -22.36 -15.56
CA VAL A 469 6.00 -22.59 -16.71
C VAL A 469 6.84 -22.58 -17.98
N ARG A 470 6.51 -23.45 -18.93
CA ARG A 470 7.12 -23.51 -20.25
C ARG A 470 6.06 -23.50 -21.33
N ALA A 471 6.38 -22.89 -22.46
CA ALA A 471 5.63 -23.01 -23.69
C ALA A 471 5.95 -24.36 -24.32
N VAL A 472 4.93 -25.17 -24.61
CA VAL A 472 5.04 -26.47 -25.29
C VAL A 472 4.02 -26.55 -26.42
N ASP A 473 4.12 -27.53 -27.31
CA ASP A 473 3.20 -27.65 -28.45
C ASP A 473 1.73 -27.71 -27.98
N GLY A 474 0.95 -26.74 -28.44
CA GLY A 474 -0.48 -26.63 -28.17
C GLY A 474 -0.88 -26.33 -26.72
N ALA A 475 0.07 -26.01 -25.80
CA ALA A 475 -0.20 -25.80 -24.39
C ALA A 475 0.87 -24.96 -23.68
N PHE A 476 0.57 -24.62 -22.41
CA PHE A 476 1.55 -24.28 -21.38
C PHE A 476 1.75 -25.48 -20.46
N GLU A 477 2.98 -25.75 -20.05
CA GLU A 477 3.32 -26.82 -19.09
C GLU A 477 3.87 -26.22 -17.80
N ALA A 478 3.26 -26.53 -16.66
CA ALA A 478 3.71 -26.14 -15.33
C ALA A 478 4.37 -27.31 -14.60
N ARG A 479 5.46 -27.00 -13.85
CA ARG A 479 6.13 -27.87 -12.89
C ARG A 479 6.43 -27.08 -11.63
N SER A 480 6.67 -27.76 -10.53
CA SER A 480 7.08 -27.13 -9.28
C SER A 480 8.12 -27.95 -8.52
N ALA A 481 8.86 -27.31 -7.61
CA ALA A 481 9.78 -28.01 -6.73
C ALA A 481 9.05 -28.92 -5.73
N SER A 482 7.82 -28.59 -5.37
CA SER A 482 7.00 -29.41 -4.47
C SER A 482 6.44 -30.68 -5.11
N LEU A 483 6.33 -30.72 -6.46
CA LEU A 483 5.80 -31.87 -7.24
C LEU A 483 6.73 -32.13 -8.44
N PRO A 484 7.99 -32.58 -8.21
CA PRO A 484 9.01 -32.65 -9.24
C PRO A 484 8.65 -33.62 -10.39
N GLU A 485 7.98 -34.71 -10.08
CA GLU A 485 7.59 -35.74 -11.07
C GLU A 485 6.25 -35.46 -11.77
N HIS A 486 5.58 -34.36 -11.36
CA HIS A 486 4.24 -34.04 -11.87
C HIS A 486 4.27 -32.80 -12.77
N ALA A 487 3.80 -32.93 -14.00
CA ALA A 487 3.64 -31.83 -14.94
C ALA A 487 2.17 -31.63 -15.30
N VAL A 488 1.70 -30.41 -15.27
CA VAL A 488 0.34 -30.07 -15.68
C VAL A 488 0.37 -29.25 -16.96
N ARG A 489 -0.41 -29.69 -17.96
CA ARG A 489 -0.58 -28.97 -19.23
C ARG A 489 -1.96 -28.34 -19.30
N ALA A 490 -2.02 -27.09 -19.74
CA ALA A 490 -3.26 -26.36 -19.96
C ALA A 490 -3.17 -25.43 -21.16
N ARG A 491 -4.36 -25.13 -21.75
CA ARG A 491 -4.47 -24.16 -22.84
C ARG A 491 -4.53 -22.72 -22.35
N ALA A 492 -4.61 -22.50 -21.03
CA ALA A 492 -4.69 -21.19 -20.43
C ALA A 492 -3.64 -21.01 -19.31
N LEU A 493 -2.98 -19.85 -19.30
CA LEU A 493 -2.05 -19.41 -18.27
C LEU A 493 -2.42 -18.00 -17.80
N VAL A 494 -2.51 -17.80 -16.48
CA VAL A 494 -2.79 -16.51 -15.84
C VAL A 494 -1.67 -16.14 -14.88
N GLU A 495 -1.14 -14.93 -15.01
CA GLU A 495 -0.23 -14.31 -14.05
C GLU A 495 -1.03 -13.58 -12.98
N ALA A 496 -1.33 -14.22 -11.87
CA ALA A 496 -2.11 -13.63 -10.78
C ALA A 496 -1.25 -12.72 -9.89
N ARG A 497 -0.69 -11.67 -10.49
CA ARG A 497 0.17 -10.67 -9.84
C ARG A 497 0.07 -9.32 -10.56
N LEU A 498 0.42 -8.24 -9.86
CA LEU A 498 0.54 -6.92 -10.49
C LEU A 498 1.81 -6.83 -11.34
N PRO A 499 1.83 -5.95 -12.36
CA PRO A 499 3.05 -5.61 -13.08
C PRO A 499 4.13 -5.13 -12.11
N GLN A 500 5.37 -5.53 -12.34
CA GLN A 500 6.50 -5.08 -11.52
C GLN A 500 7.00 -3.73 -12.03
N PRO A 501 7.17 -2.73 -11.16
CA PRO A 501 7.77 -1.46 -11.54
C PRO A 501 9.23 -1.69 -11.96
N GLU A 502 9.63 -1.09 -13.06
CA GLU A 502 11.00 -1.11 -13.58
C GLU A 502 11.17 0.08 -14.53
N ALA A 503 12.13 0.96 -14.30
CA ALA A 503 12.30 2.20 -15.07
C ALA A 503 12.41 1.96 -16.57
N GLY A 504 13.12 0.92 -16.98
CA GLY A 504 13.30 0.54 -18.40
C GLY A 504 12.06 -0.06 -19.05
N ARG A 505 11.01 -0.38 -18.28
CA ARG A 505 9.78 -1.03 -18.76
C ARG A 505 8.52 -0.23 -18.43
N VAL A 506 8.65 1.00 -17.99
CA VAL A 506 7.51 1.88 -17.72
C VAL A 506 6.69 2.09 -18.98
N ARG A 507 5.40 1.74 -18.92
CA ARG A 507 4.47 1.91 -20.05
C ARG A 507 3.89 3.33 -20.12
N ASP A 508 3.77 4.00 -18.99
CA ASP A 508 3.25 5.36 -18.92
C ASP A 508 4.15 6.34 -19.68
N PRO A 509 3.63 7.07 -20.69
CA PRO A 509 4.45 7.94 -21.55
C PRO A 509 4.98 9.16 -20.81
N LEU A 510 4.27 9.67 -19.79
CA LEU A 510 4.71 10.81 -19.00
C LEU A 510 5.95 10.42 -18.16
N LEU A 511 5.90 9.28 -17.45
CA LEU A 511 7.04 8.79 -16.67
C LEU A 511 8.24 8.43 -17.55
N ARG A 512 8.02 7.80 -18.72
CA ARG A 512 9.10 7.54 -19.68
C ARG A 512 9.78 8.84 -20.11
N GLY A 513 8.98 9.88 -20.41
CA GLY A 513 9.49 11.20 -20.75
C GLY A 513 10.33 11.81 -19.65
N LEU A 514 9.90 11.70 -18.39
CA LEU A 514 10.63 12.19 -17.22
C LEU A 514 11.97 11.46 -17.02
N PHE A 515 12.00 10.13 -17.10
CA PHE A 515 13.26 9.37 -17.02
C PHE A 515 14.21 9.72 -18.17
N ALA A 516 13.68 9.89 -19.39
CA ALA A 516 14.46 10.31 -20.54
C ALA A 516 15.02 11.74 -20.39
N ALA A 517 14.28 12.62 -19.69
CA ALA A 517 14.72 13.99 -19.38
C ALA A 517 15.73 14.07 -18.23
N GLY A 518 16.02 12.94 -17.55
CA GLY A 518 17.03 12.86 -16.49
C GLY A 518 16.49 12.76 -15.08
N ALA A 519 15.19 12.50 -14.86
CA ALA A 519 14.69 12.17 -13.54
C ALA A 519 15.36 10.90 -13.00
N ALA A 520 15.75 10.90 -11.72
CA ALA A 520 16.45 9.78 -11.12
C ALA A 520 15.50 8.59 -10.87
N ALA A 521 15.98 7.39 -11.19
CA ALA A 521 15.34 6.14 -10.83
C ALA A 521 16.14 5.42 -9.73
N THR A 522 15.44 4.72 -8.85
CA THR A 522 16.06 3.79 -7.90
C THR A 522 16.45 2.48 -8.60
N GLY A 523 17.19 1.60 -7.91
CA GLY A 523 17.51 0.27 -8.40
C GLY A 523 16.28 -0.57 -8.75
N ASP A 524 15.16 -0.36 -8.03
CA ASP A 524 13.85 -0.99 -8.29
C ASP A 524 13.05 -0.32 -9.43
N GLY A 525 13.60 0.69 -10.10
CA GLY A 525 12.94 1.38 -11.19
C GLY A 525 11.83 2.36 -10.79
N LEU A 526 11.83 2.81 -9.55
CA LEU A 526 10.89 3.81 -9.03
C LEU A 526 11.45 5.22 -9.21
N LEU A 527 10.56 6.20 -9.30
CA LEU A 527 10.93 7.61 -9.36
C LEU A 527 11.49 8.05 -8.00
N ALA A 528 12.74 8.54 -8.00
CA ALA A 528 13.40 9.00 -6.79
C ALA A 528 12.83 10.36 -6.34
N VAL A 529 12.51 10.49 -5.05
CA VAL A 529 12.00 11.72 -4.44
C VAL A 529 12.77 12.09 -3.18
N THR A 530 12.65 13.35 -2.77
CA THR A 530 13.15 13.79 -1.46
C THR A 530 12.26 13.23 -0.35
N PRO A 531 12.82 12.71 0.74
CA PRO A 531 12.04 12.19 1.85
C PRO A 531 11.31 13.30 2.63
N GLN A 532 11.77 14.56 2.53
CA GLN A 532 11.24 15.69 3.28
C GLN A 532 9.89 16.16 2.74
N ASP A 533 9.76 16.33 1.42
CA ASP A 533 8.60 16.98 0.81
C ASP A 533 8.12 16.34 -0.50
N GLY A 534 8.76 15.27 -0.95
CA GLY A 534 8.36 14.54 -2.15
C GLY A 534 8.77 15.19 -3.48
N ARG A 535 9.73 16.14 -3.49
CA ARG A 535 10.25 16.67 -4.74
C ARG A 535 11.02 15.63 -5.53
N VAL A 536 10.82 15.64 -6.85
CA VAL A 536 11.51 14.70 -7.75
C VAL A 536 13.00 15.02 -7.81
N ARG A 537 13.81 13.97 -7.65
CA ARG A 537 15.27 14.04 -7.78
C ARG A 537 15.71 13.79 -9.22
N TRP A 538 16.81 14.43 -9.60
CA TRP A 538 17.45 14.23 -10.90
C TRP A 538 18.69 13.36 -10.77
N SER A 539 19.11 12.73 -11.87
CA SER A 539 20.29 11.84 -11.93
C SER A 539 21.62 12.58 -11.65
N ASP A 540 21.65 13.91 -11.79
CA ASP A 540 22.78 14.78 -11.40
C ASP A 540 22.83 15.06 -9.88
N GLY A 541 21.96 14.44 -9.08
CA GLY A 541 21.87 14.62 -7.63
C GLY A 541 21.02 15.83 -7.19
N SER A 542 20.59 16.66 -8.11
CA SER A 542 19.78 17.85 -7.81
C SER A 542 18.30 17.53 -7.64
N THR A 543 17.56 18.47 -7.07
CA THR A 543 16.12 18.37 -6.83
C THR A 543 15.36 19.33 -7.74
N HIS A 544 14.25 18.87 -8.32
CA HIS A 544 13.41 19.74 -9.16
C HIS A 544 12.55 20.66 -8.28
N PRO A 545 12.65 21.98 -8.40
CA PRO A 545 11.96 22.90 -7.49
C PRO A 545 10.44 22.94 -7.65
N ARG A 546 9.91 22.52 -8.81
CA ARG A 546 8.50 22.66 -9.20
C ARG A 546 7.76 21.33 -9.41
N LEU A 547 8.46 20.20 -9.25
CA LEU A 547 7.90 18.88 -9.53
C LEU A 547 7.95 18.00 -8.29
N PHE A 548 6.79 17.48 -7.90
CA PHE A 548 6.58 16.62 -6.74
C PHE A 548 6.00 15.26 -7.18
N ALA A 549 6.24 14.21 -6.44
CA ALA A 549 5.63 12.91 -6.70
C ALA A 549 5.30 12.17 -5.40
N LEU A 550 4.14 11.50 -5.37
CA LEU A 550 3.59 10.80 -4.21
C LEU A 550 2.98 9.46 -4.61
N GLY A 551 3.29 8.41 -3.90
CA GLY A 551 2.61 7.12 -4.05
C GLY A 551 3.49 6.00 -4.57
N PRO A 552 2.91 4.86 -4.98
CA PRO A 552 3.63 3.61 -5.22
C PRO A 552 4.59 3.60 -6.42
N HIS A 553 4.55 4.61 -7.28
CA HIS A 553 5.52 4.79 -8.38
C HIS A 553 6.80 5.52 -7.94
N THR A 554 6.90 5.91 -6.66
CA THR A 554 8.08 6.57 -6.08
C THR A 554 8.80 5.67 -5.10
N ASP A 555 10.04 5.98 -4.75
CA ASP A 555 10.81 5.29 -3.71
C ASP A 555 10.22 5.49 -2.29
N ALA A 556 9.33 6.48 -2.09
CA ALA A 556 8.51 6.64 -0.89
C ALA A 556 7.22 5.77 -0.89
N ARG A 557 7.21 4.65 -1.61
CA ARG A 557 6.05 3.74 -1.79
C ARG A 557 5.47 3.16 -0.49
N GLY A 558 6.25 3.15 0.59
CA GLY A 558 5.79 2.68 1.90
C GLY A 558 4.70 3.51 2.55
N ALA A 559 4.48 4.74 2.08
CA ALA A 559 3.37 5.56 2.50
C ALA A 559 2.09 5.16 1.75
N GLY A 560 1.18 4.46 2.43
CA GLY A 560 -0.12 4.03 1.89
C GLY A 560 -1.00 5.20 1.43
N ALA A 561 -2.10 4.88 0.76
CA ALA A 561 -3.05 5.89 0.29
C ALA A 561 -4.07 6.31 1.38
N PHE A 562 -4.32 5.45 2.31
CA PHE A 562 -5.09 5.63 3.55
C PHE A 562 -4.43 4.80 4.64
N THR A 563 -4.80 5.00 5.89
CA THR A 563 -4.06 4.44 7.02
C THR A 563 -4.98 4.11 8.19
N ARG A 564 -4.44 3.46 9.20
CA ARG A 564 -5.13 3.22 10.47
C ARG A 564 -5.24 4.51 11.26
N PRO A 565 -6.38 4.79 11.89
CA PRO A 565 -6.46 5.82 12.90
C PRO A 565 -5.42 5.61 14.02
N ARG A 566 -4.94 6.68 14.62
CA ARG A 566 -4.03 6.70 15.77
C ARG A 566 -2.70 5.97 15.57
N THR A 567 -2.10 6.10 14.39
CA THR A 567 -0.86 5.39 14.07
C THR A 567 0.31 6.29 13.64
N ASN A 568 0.23 7.61 13.78
CA ASN A 568 1.29 8.52 13.32
C ASN A 568 1.84 8.15 11.94
N SER A 569 0.95 7.90 10.99
CA SER A 569 1.28 7.28 9.72
C SER A 569 2.22 8.13 8.85
N PRO A 570 3.23 7.54 8.20
CA PRO A 570 4.08 8.21 7.23
C PRO A 570 3.29 8.88 6.09
N ALA A 571 2.13 8.32 5.70
CA ALA A 571 1.29 8.90 4.65
C ALA A 571 0.77 10.29 5.01
N PHE A 572 0.33 10.48 6.25
CA PHE A 572 -0.14 11.77 6.72
C PHE A 572 0.99 12.79 6.79
N ARG A 573 2.14 12.41 7.35
CA ARG A 573 3.31 13.28 7.43
C ARG A 573 3.80 13.70 6.05
N GLN A 574 3.88 12.77 5.10
CA GLN A 574 4.29 13.06 3.73
C GLN A 574 3.29 13.97 3.03
N ASN A 575 1.98 13.71 3.15
CA ASN A 575 0.95 14.57 2.56
C ASN A 575 1.02 15.99 3.12
N ASP A 576 1.22 16.15 4.44
CA ASP A 576 1.33 17.46 5.08
C ASP A 576 2.57 18.21 4.65
N ALA A 577 3.73 17.56 4.67
CA ALA A 577 5.00 18.17 4.24
C ALA A 577 4.95 18.61 2.77
N THR A 578 4.40 17.77 1.88
CA THR A 578 4.23 18.10 0.46
C THR A 578 3.23 19.24 0.28
N ALA A 579 2.10 19.25 0.97
CA ALA A 579 1.12 20.33 0.91
C ALA A 579 1.73 21.68 1.32
N ARG A 580 2.49 21.70 2.42
CA ARG A 580 3.18 22.92 2.89
C ARG A 580 4.23 23.39 1.91
N ALA A 581 5.03 22.49 1.34
CA ALA A 581 6.02 22.82 0.32
C ALA A 581 5.39 23.41 -0.96
N LEU A 582 4.24 22.87 -1.38
CA LEU A 582 3.44 23.41 -2.48
C LEU A 582 2.92 24.81 -2.18
N LEU A 583 2.33 25.01 -0.99
CA LEU A 583 1.77 26.31 -0.58
C LEU A 583 2.85 27.37 -0.42
N ALA A 584 4.02 27.01 0.08
CA ALA A 584 5.19 27.90 0.10
C ALA A 584 5.63 28.29 -1.32
N GLY A 585 5.61 27.34 -2.27
CA GLY A 585 5.86 27.62 -3.69
C GLY A 585 4.83 28.58 -4.28
N VAL A 586 3.54 28.36 -4.02
CA VAL A 586 2.45 29.27 -4.44
C VAL A 586 2.65 30.68 -3.87
N ALA A 587 2.95 30.80 -2.58
CA ALA A 587 3.19 32.08 -1.93
C ALA A 587 4.41 32.82 -2.53
N GLY A 588 5.53 32.10 -2.77
CA GLY A 588 6.74 32.65 -3.40
C GLY A 588 6.49 33.18 -4.81
N LEU A 589 5.69 32.47 -5.61
CA LEU A 589 5.31 32.89 -6.96
C LEU A 589 4.46 34.17 -6.97
N ARG A 590 3.54 34.32 -6.02
CA ARG A 590 2.74 35.54 -5.86
C ARG A 590 3.59 36.77 -5.51
N VAL A 591 4.58 36.62 -4.66
CA VAL A 591 5.53 37.70 -4.29
C VAL A 591 6.39 38.06 -5.49
N SER A 592 6.87 37.11 -6.26
CA SER A 592 7.71 37.30 -7.45
C SER A 592 6.92 37.87 -8.64
N GLY A 593 5.67 37.49 -8.81
CA GLY A 593 4.77 37.92 -9.88
C GLY A 593 4.34 39.42 -9.76
N ALA A 594 4.53 40.02 -8.61
CA ALA A 594 4.39 41.48 -8.46
C ALA A 594 5.46 42.27 -9.24
N GLY A 595 6.46 41.58 -9.85
CA GLY A 595 7.56 42.19 -10.56
C GLY A 595 7.73 41.88 -12.06
N VAL A 596 7.02 40.88 -12.63
CA VAL A 596 7.24 40.51 -14.05
C VAL A 596 5.88 40.29 -14.74
N ALA A 597 5.47 41.31 -15.51
CA ALA A 597 4.40 41.13 -16.49
C ALA A 597 4.84 40.07 -17.53
N ARG A 598 4.04 39.00 -17.75
CA ARG A 598 4.22 38.06 -18.87
C ARG A 598 4.31 38.87 -20.17
N ALA A 599 5.48 38.93 -20.80
CA ALA A 599 5.66 39.49 -22.14
C ALA A 599 4.83 38.63 -23.11
N GLY A 600 3.72 39.17 -23.60
CA GLY A 600 2.94 38.58 -24.66
C GLY A 600 3.77 38.43 -25.92
N ALA A 601 3.78 37.22 -26.48
CA ALA A 601 4.23 36.99 -27.84
C ALA A 601 3.21 37.62 -28.80
N GLY A 602 3.60 38.64 -29.53
CA GLY A 602 2.80 39.23 -30.59
C GLY A 602 3.39 40.54 -31.13
N GLY A 603 4.03 40.49 -32.30
CA GLY A 603 4.00 41.57 -33.28
C GLY A 603 5.18 42.51 -33.39
N GLU A 604 5.96 42.26 -34.43
CA GLU A 604 6.51 43.19 -35.44
C GLU A 604 7.20 44.53 -35.06
N GLY A 605 8.45 44.60 -35.36
CA GLY A 605 9.13 45.55 -36.24
C GLY A 605 9.16 47.04 -35.89
N ALA A 606 10.33 47.56 -35.56
CA ALA A 606 10.85 48.79 -36.17
C ALA A 606 12.30 49.01 -35.72
N GLU A 607 13.13 49.22 -36.70
CA GLU A 607 14.52 49.64 -36.65
C GLU A 607 14.68 51.05 -36.05
N GLY A 608 15.80 51.32 -35.39
CA GLY A 608 16.17 52.67 -34.98
C GLY A 608 17.51 52.70 -34.27
N GLU A 609 18.52 53.15 -35.00
CA GLU A 609 19.92 53.40 -34.63
C GLU A 609 20.10 54.40 -33.46
N GLY A 610 21.21 54.26 -32.75
CA GLY A 610 21.80 55.44 -32.07
C GLY A 610 22.55 55.16 -30.78
N GLY A 611 23.78 54.92 -30.86
CA GLY A 611 25.00 55.43 -30.26
C GLY A 611 25.06 55.88 -28.80
N GLY A 612 26.15 55.48 -28.13
CA GLY A 612 26.73 56.30 -27.07
C GLY A 612 27.14 55.55 -25.80
N GLY A 613 28.42 55.40 -25.66
CA GLY A 613 29.15 54.70 -24.59
C GLY A 613 29.06 55.33 -23.18
N GLY A 614 29.54 54.59 -22.24
CA GLY A 614 29.73 55.01 -20.86
C GLY A 614 30.18 53.91 -19.95
N SER A 615 31.49 53.88 -19.71
CA SER A 615 32.17 53.07 -18.67
C SER A 615 31.63 53.34 -17.28
N GLY A 616 31.65 52.30 -16.45
CA GLY A 616 31.78 52.62 -15.04
C GLY A 616 31.34 51.57 -14.04
N VAL A 617 32.33 50.94 -13.46
CA VAL A 617 32.43 50.49 -12.06
C VAL A 617 31.72 49.22 -11.61
N VAL A 618 32.55 48.21 -11.43
CA VAL A 618 32.35 47.01 -10.62
C VAL A 618 32.22 47.41 -9.14
N ALA A 619 31.12 46.98 -8.52
CA ALA A 619 31.02 46.92 -7.06
C ALA A 619 30.74 45.49 -6.66
N SER A 620 31.75 44.87 -6.07
CA SER A 620 31.66 43.58 -5.40
C SER A 620 30.86 43.73 -4.10
N ALA A 621 29.78 42.97 -3.96
CA ALA A 621 29.10 42.82 -2.68
C ALA A 621 29.40 41.44 -2.12
N SER A 622 30.04 41.45 -0.97
CA SER A 622 30.47 40.30 -0.16
C SER A 622 29.28 39.50 0.36
N ALA A 623 29.42 38.19 0.31
CA ALA A 623 28.52 37.23 0.95
C ALA A 623 28.59 37.32 2.48
N PRO A 624 27.48 37.18 3.22
CA PRO A 624 27.53 37.05 4.67
C PRO A 624 27.92 35.64 5.09
N ALA A 625 28.73 35.55 6.15
CA ALA A 625 29.25 34.36 6.77
C ALA A 625 28.13 33.47 7.40
N PRO A 626 28.35 32.16 7.53
CA PRO A 626 27.36 31.25 8.11
C PRO A 626 27.26 31.44 9.64
N VAL A 627 26.03 31.48 10.13
CA VAL A 627 25.68 31.46 11.56
C VAL A 627 25.85 30.05 12.08
N PRO A 628 26.45 29.81 13.25
CA PRO A 628 26.64 28.48 13.81
C PRO A 628 25.30 27.86 14.26
N ALA A 629 25.12 26.61 13.92
CA ALA A 629 23.99 25.76 14.32
C ALA A 629 23.94 25.63 15.86
N SER A 630 22.87 26.11 16.45
CA SER A 630 22.49 25.79 17.83
C SER A 630 21.83 24.42 17.86
N THR A 631 22.44 23.51 18.60
CA THR A 631 21.92 22.18 18.96
C THR A 631 20.64 22.36 19.78
N PRO A 632 19.50 21.76 19.42
CA PRO A 632 18.38 21.67 20.34
C PRO A 632 18.61 20.57 21.36
N ALA A 633 18.47 20.94 22.62
CA ALA A 633 18.51 20.04 23.76
C ALA A 633 17.39 18.99 23.64
N SER A 634 17.76 17.75 23.90
CA SER A 634 16.86 16.61 23.99
C SER A 634 15.84 16.83 25.12
N ALA A 635 14.56 16.99 24.78
CA ALA A 635 13.47 16.83 25.72
C ALA A 635 13.06 15.34 25.75
N PRO A 636 12.81 14.76 26.92
CA PRO A 636 12.38 13.37 27.01
C PRO A 636 10.95 13.21 26.48
N LEU A 637 10.77 12.17 25.67
CA LEU A 637 9.47 11.71 25.19
C LEU A 637 8.57 11.32 26.38
N PRO A 638 7.30 11.71 26.40
CA PRO A 638 6.37 11.16 27.38
C PRO A 638 6.06 9.70 27.03
N ALA A 639 6.40 8.82 27.94
CA ALA A 639 5.84 7.48 28.01
C ALA A 639 4.35 7.63 28.36
N SER A 640 3.47 7.15 27.49
CA SER A 640 2.21 6.49 27.88
C SER A 640 1.29 6.37 26.68
N LEU A 641 1.14 5.17 26.16
CA LEU A 641 -0.12 4.71 25.62
C LEU A 641 -1.02 4.47 26.83
N GLY A 642 -1.73 5.52 27.26
CA GLY A 642 -2.66 5.49 28.39
C GLY A 642 -3.82 4.55 28.09
N ALA A 643 -4.05 3.65 29.03
CA ALA A 643 -5.24 2.85 29.14
C ALA A 643 -6.48 3.76 29.22
N SER A 644 -7.48 3.46 28.43
CA SER A 644 -8.82 4.02 28.49
C SER A 644 -9.42 3.79 29.87
N GLU A 645 -9.77 4.86 30.55
CA GLU A 645 -10.53 4.84 31.80
C GLU A 645 -11.89 4.17 31.61
N ALA A 646 -12.10 3.13 32.40
CA ALA A 646 -13.40 2.53 32.65
C ALA A 646 -14.20 3.46 33.56
N LEU A 647 -15.35 3.95 33.11
CA LEU A 647 -16.36 4.56 33.94
C LEU A 647 -16.99 3.47 34.86
N SER A 648 -16.72 3.59 36.13
CA SER A 648 -17.35 2.86 37.22
C SER A 648 -18.79 3.33 37.40
N ALA A 649 -19.76 2.42 37.35
CA ALA A 649 -21.02 2.54 38.07
C ALA A 649 -21.12 1.36 39.02
N GLY A 650 -21.21 1.67 40.33
CA GLY A 650 -21.24 0.72 41.41
C GLY A 650 -22.61 0.03 41.57
N PRO A 651 -22.76 -0.85 42.60
CA PRO A 651 -23.68 -1.96 42.58
C PRO A 651 -24.96 -1.71 43.40
N GLU A 652 -26.09 -2.29 43.00
CA GLU A 652 -27.18 -2.63 43.93
C GLU A 652 -27.76 -4.03 43.66
N SER A 653 -27.58 -4.83 44.68
CA SER A 653 -28.37 -5.90 45.29
C SER A 653 -29.44 -6.66 44.48
N GLY A 654 -29.31 -8.02 44.49
CA GLY A 654 -30.36 -9.01 44.21
C GLY A 654 -31.38 -9.17 45.34
N PRO A 655 -32.26 -10.19 45.43
CA PRO A 655 -32.11 -11.59 45.01
C PRO A 655 -33.36 -12.20 44.28
N GLY A 656 -33.25 -13.43 43.76
CA GLY A 656 -34.23 -14.28 43.10
C GLY A 656 -35.44 -14.76 43.91
N PRO A 657 -36.22 -15.79 43.61
CA PRO A 657 -36.00 -16.92 42.70
C PRO A 657 -37.22 -17.41 41.87
N ALA A 658 -36.95 -18.34 40.92
CA ALA A 658 -37.73 -19.50 40.47
C ALA A 658 -39.20 -19.42 40.00
N ARG A 659 -39.49 -19.89 38.78
CA ARG A 659 -40.31 -21.06 38.39
C ARG A 659 -40.65 -21.00 36.89
N GLY A 660 -40.38 -22.07 36.15
CA GLY A 660 -41.00 -22.36 34.83
C GLY A 660 -42.33 -23.11 35.07
N PRO A 661 -42.91 -23.86 34.05
CA PRO A 661 -42.90 -23.69 32.59
C PRO A 661 -44.33 -23.58 32.04
N GLY A 662 -44.52 -23.22 30.77
CA GLY A 662 -45.82 -23.21 30.12
C GLY A 662 -45.76 -23.17 28.60
N SER A 663 -46.14 -24.26 28.01
CA SER A 663 -46.42 -24.51 26.61
C SER A 663 -47.58 -23.70 26.08
N ALA A 664 -47.56 -23.30 24.79
CA ALA A 664 -48.66 -23.49 23.82
C ALA A 664 -48.43 -22.66 22.53
N SER A 665 -48.26 -23.37 21.47
CA SER A 665 -49.14 -23.47 20.25
C SER A 665 -49.14 -22.30 19.27
N VAL A 666 -48.75 -22.68 18.07
CA VAL A 666 -48.93 -22.09 16.72
C VAL A 666 -50.43 -21.80 16.46
N PRO A 667 -50.74 -20.78 15.59
CA PRO A 667 -51.31 -21.23 14.34
C PRO A 667 -50.76 -20.52 13.07
N THR A 668 -50.70 -21.33 12.04
CA THR A 668 -50.71 -21.12 10.61
C THR A 668 -51.83 -20.22 10.12
N ALA A 669 -51.56 -19.36 9.15
CA ALA A 669 -52.54 -18.99 8.13
C ALA A 669 -51.86 -18.58 6.81
N THR A 670 -52.21 -19.28 5.83
CA THR A 670 -52.03 -19.32 4.40
C THR A 670 -52.71 -18.14 3.67
N SER A 671 -52.24 -17.87 2.44
CA SER A 671 -52.98 -17.38 1.24
C SER A 671 -52.47 -16.05 0.75
N ALA A 672 -51.88 -15.94 -0.36
CA ALA A 672 -52.14 -16.20 -1.78
C ALA A 672 -52.47 -14.93 -2.57
N VAL A 673 -51.78 -14.81 -3.69
CA VAL A 673 -52.27 -14.36 -5.01
C VAL A 673 -51.99 -12.93 -5.51
N LYS A 674 -51.22 -12.95 -6.56
CA LYS A 674 -51.34 -12.38 -7.93
C LYS A 674 -50.66 -11.04 -8.25
N GLU A 675 -49.70 -11.15 -9.18
CA GLU A 675 -49.66 -10.58 -10.56
C GLU A 675 -50.04 -9.11 -10.78
N SER A 676 -49.12 -8.32 -11.39
CA SER A 676 -49.22 -7.92 -12.80
C SER A 676 -48.17 -6.86 -13.16
N VAL A 677 -47.32 -7.18 -14.11
CA VAL A 677 -46.98 -6.51 -15.38
C VAL A 677 -47.00 -4.96 -15.41
N ARG A 678 -45.83 -4.35 -15.52
CA ARG A 678 -45.33 -3.64 -16.71
C ARG A 678 -43.87 -3.25 -16.55
#